data_5ff07a96a2822bfa647aa3052b727a9d
#
_entry.id   5ff07a96a2822bfa647aa3052b727a9d
#
_cell.length_a   1.000
_cell.length_b   1.000
_cell.length_c   1.000
_cell.angle_alpha   90.00
_cell.angle_beta   90.00
_cell.angle_gamma   90.00
#
_symmetry.space_group_name_H-M   'P 1'
#
loop_
_entity.id
_entity.type
_entity.pdbx_description
1 polymer ?
#
loop_
_entity_poly.entity_id
_entity_poly.type
_entity_poly.pdbx_seq_one_letter_code
_entity_poly.pdbx_strand_id
1 'polypeptide(L)'
;MENRRSRRAAAAVALVTALLTLVGALAAPAAAAPPPPYVHGGQTVPTYSYASAVRESVQVDTKLDSDHDGTPDTVSVDIVRPRTATRVPVIMEASPYYSCCGRGNEFQLKKYDRNGTILSMPLAYDNYFVPRGYAFVAVDLVGTSRSTGCGDVGGPAEIGSVEAVVDWLNGRGTARYRDGRTARPGWTTGRVGMIGKSWDGTLANGVAATGVRGLATIVPISGISSWYDYMRLDGVPRATGYPGWLAGAVDGRPAGTCDAVQAGLTSAGDDTTGDYNDFWAARDYVPDAGKVRASVLIAHGLNDQNVFARNFSRWWDALAEHHVPRKLWLHQEGHTDPFDIDRGAWMTMLHRWFDYWLQGIHNGVMGGPKVRVERAPQQWQQQADYPAPGARPVRLSLAAGGGGAGTIGTGGGSGTVALTDNPDLTETQAVGDPNAARSDRATFLSTALSGTTHLSGTPTVTLRFRSDEPDTELTAKLVDYGTAARDDYLANDLSGIEDLDTRSCWGESTADDSACYLDTTEVVHSTDYGVLSRGWTDAAHRTGLTRYTPVAPGRWYSITIRLQPQDQLLAAGHHLGLVVSLSDTENTSPSSTGAKVTVDLAHSTLSLPVAGATHLGTVATAPQLTVTAPATRATRSTPARRLP
;
A
#
# COMPACT_ATOMS: atom_id res chain seq x y z
N MET A 1 -97.72 29.96 -7.26
CA MET A 1 -97.60 28.58 -7.78
C MET A 1 -97.10 28.63 -9.20
N GLU A 2 -95.85 29.01 -9.39
CA GLU A 2 -95.19 28.99 -10.70
C GLU A 2 -93.69 29.17 -10.44
N ASN A 3 -92.87 28.34 -10.96
CA ASN A 3 -91.45 28.44 -11.16
C ASN A 3 -90.64 27.21 -10.71
N ARG A 4 -90.82 26.13 -11.40
CA ARG A 4 -89.88 25.01 -11.31
C ARG A 4 -89.80 24.20 -12.62
N ARG A 5 -89.61 24.87 -13.77
CA ARG A 5 -89.38 24.15 -15.04
C ARG A 5 -88.29 24.69 -16.02
N SER A 6 -87.39 25.59 -15.56
CA SER A 6 -86.41 26.18 -16.50
C SER A 6 -84.92 25.98 -16.11
N ARG A 7 -84.64 25.00 -15.27
CA ARG A 7 -83.20 24.75 -14.89
C ARG A 7 -82.67 23.35 -15.26
N ARG A 8 -83.36 22.59 -16.14
CA ARG A 8 -82.89 21.24 -16.55
C ARG A 8 -82.42 21.12 -18.01
N ALA A 9 -82.41 22.16 -18.80
CA ALA A 9 -82.02 22.13 -20.19
C ALA A 9 -80.62 22.71 -20.46
N ALA A 10 -79.94 23.36 -19.49
CA ALA A 10 -78.63 23.98 -19.65
C ALA A 10 -77.47 23.11 -19.18
N ALA A 11 -77.76 21.93 -18.55
CA ALA A 11 -76.67 21.04 -18.04
C ALA A 11 -76.30 19.91 -18.96
N ALA A 12 -76.96 19.66 -20.08
CA ALA A 12 -76.71 18.56 -20.97
C ALA A 12 -75.85 18.94 -22.20
N VAL A 13 -75.62 20.23 -22.52
CA VAL A 13 -74.81 20.66 -23.66
C VAL A 13 -73.36 20.96 -23.26
N ALA A 14 -73.06 21.20 -21.96
CA ALA A 14 -71.71 21.46 -21.47
C ALA A 14 -70.88 20.16 -21.24
N LEU A 15 -71.49 18.96 -21.25
CA LEU A 15 -70.78 17.69 -20.99
C LEU A 15 -70.33 16.97 -22.27
N VAL A 16 -70.76 17.38 -23.46
CA VAL A 16 -70.37 16.75 -24.72
C VAL A 16 -69.19 17.47 -25.38
N THR A 17 -68.94 18.75 -25.05
CA THR A 17 -67.80 19.52 -25.57
C THR A 17 -66.53 19.34 -24.72
N ALA A 18 -66.62 18.79 -23.50
CA ALA A 18 -65.45 18.49 -22.65
C ALA A 18 -64.83 17.09 -22.90
N LEU A 19 -65.51 16.20 -23.65
CA LEU A 19 -65.02 14.84 -23.97
C LEU A 19 -64.30 14.73 -25.32
N LEU A 20 -64.20 15.77 -26.13
CA LEU A 20 -63.57 15.76 -27.44
C LEU A 20 -62.22 16.48 -27.51
N THR A 21 -61.71 17.01 -26.39
CA THR A 21 -60.37 17.63 -26.30
C THR A 21 -59.37 16.81 -25.48
N LEU A 22 -59.74 15.54 -25.08
CA LEU A 22 -58.87 14.66 -24.29
C LEU A 22 -58.29 13.47 -25.10
N VAL A 23 -58.27 13.54 -26.41
CA VAL A 23 -57.62 12.51 -27.28
C VAL A 23 -56.60 13.19 -28.15
N GLY A 24 -55.45 13.50 -27.60
CA GLY A 24 -54.38 14.12 -28.36
C GLY A 24 -53.05 14.32 -27.65
N ALA A 25 -52.89 13.88 -26.42
CA ALA A 25 -51.56 13.71 -25.83
C ALA A 25 -51.09 12.29 -26.12
N LEU A 26 -50.58 12.06 -27.33
CA LEU A 26 -49.71 10.93 -27.60
C LEU A 26 -48.52 11.07 -26.64
N ALA A 27 -48.57 10.30 -25.53
CA ALA A 27 -47.37 10.09 -24.73
C ALA A 27 -46.29 9.59 -25.66
N ALA A 28 -45.24 10.37 -25.90
CA ALA A 28 -44.03 9.90 -26.51
C ALA A 28 -43.64 8.61 -25.77
N PRO A 29 -43.31 7.52 -26.50
CA PRO A 29 -42.87 6.30 -25.83
C PRO A 29 -41.72 6.70 -24.88
N ALA A 30 -41.91 6.43 -23.59
CA ALA A 30 -40.81 6.58 -22.63
C ALA A 30 -39.64 5.77 -23.23
N ALA A 31 -38.54 6.45 -23.53
CA ALA A 31 -37.35 5.78 -23.98
C ALA A 31 -37.08 4.65 -23.00
N ALA A 32 -37.07 3.42 -23.49
CA ALA A 32 -36.76 2.26 -22.65
C ALA A 32 -35.47 2.58 -21.89
N ALA A 33 -35.51 2.44 -20.57
CA ALA A 33 -34.31 2.61 -19.76
C ALA A 33 -33.22 1.69 -20.38
N PRO A 34 -32.01 2.21 -20.65
CA PRO A 34 -30.98 1.38 -21.22
C PRO A 34 -30.75 0.16 -20.31
N PRO A 35 -30.51 -1.01 -20.89
CA PRO A 35 -30.34 -2.22 -20.11
C PRO A 35 -29.18 -2.05 -19.13
N PRO A 36 -29.28 -2.59 -17.90
CA PRO A 36 -28.14 -2.67 -16.99
C PRO A 36 -27.00 -3.47 -17.65
N PRO A 37 -25.75 -3.34 -17.20
CA PRO A 37 -24.65 -4.14 -17.74
C PRO A 37 -25.02 -5.61 -17.69
N TYR A 38 -24.75 -6.32 -18.78
CA TYR A 38 -25.08 -7.76 -18.86
C TYR A 38 -24.20 -8.53 -17.86
N VAL A 39 -24.82 -9.41 -17.08
CA VAL A 39 -24.15 -10.23 -16.05
C VAL A 39 -24.24 -11.69 -16.45
N HIS A 40 -23.10 -12.39 -16.46
CA HIS A 40 -23.02 -13.82 -16.69
C HIS A 40 -22.13 -14.46 -15.62
N GLY A 41 -22.58 -15.57 -15.03
CA GLY A 41 -21.81 -16.25 -13.98
C GLY A 41 -21.51 -15.37 -12.74
N GLY A 42 -22.34 -14.37 -12.46
CA GLY A 42 -22.13 -13.44 -11.33
C GLY A 42 -21.09 -12.34 -11.58
N GLN A 43 -20.71 -12.12 -12.84
CA GLN A 43 -19.77 -11.07 -13.23
C GLN A 43 -20.30 -10.28 -14.43
N THR A 44 -19.94 -9.00 -14.51
CA THR A 44 -20.20 -8.17 -15.68
C THR A 44 -19.42 -8.70 -16.89
N VAL A 45 -20.00 -8.64 -18.07
CA VAL A 45 -19.35 -9.03 -19.33
C VAL A 45 -19.23 -7.81 -20.26
N PRO A 46 -18.29 -7.80 -21.22
CA PRO A 46 -18.17 -6.74 -22.21
C PRO A 46 -19.50 -6.52 -22.94
N THR A 47 -20.04 -5.30 -22.84
CA THR A 47 -21.32 -4.90 -23.45
C THR A 47 -21.13 -3.64 -24.29
N TYR A 48 -20.09 -2.85 -23.97
CA TYR A 48 -19.77 -1.60 -24.64
C TYR A 48 -18.45 -1.73 -25.40
N SER A 49 -18.32 -1.05 -26.55
CA SER A 49 -17.06 -1.02 -27.28
C SER A 49 -16.12 0.03 -26.69
N TYR A 50 -14.91 -0.37 -26.36
CA TYR A 50 -13.86 0.53 -25.88
C TYR A 50 -13.44 1.56 -26.96
N ALA A 51 -13.41 1.16 -28.22
CA ALA A 51 -13.09 2.04 -29.33
C ALA A 51 -14.07 3.22 -29.48
N SER A 52 -15.33 3.04 -29.05
CA SER A 52 -16.35 4.10 -29.06
C SER A 52 -16.51 4.81 -27.70
N ALA A 53 -15.65 4.54 -26.72
CA ALA A 53 -15.71 5.17 -25.41
C ALA A 53 -15.65 6.70 -25.51
N VAL A 54 -16.30 7.35 -24.57
CA VAL A 54 -16.20 8.82 -24.41
C VAL A 54 -14.94 9.11 -23.60
N ARG A 55 -14.09 9.98 -24.15
CA ARG A 55 -12.86 10.45 -23.51
C ARG A 55 -13.00 11.93 -23.21
N GLU A 56 -12.70 12.31 -21.98
CA GLU A 56 -12.84 13.68 -21.49
C GLU A 56 -11.66 14.01 -20.57
N SER A 57 -11.21 15.26 -20.58
CA SER A 57 -10.24 15.81 -19.63
C SER A 57 -10.85 17.07 -19.02
N VAL A 58 -10.84 17.15 -17.69
CA VAL A 58 -11.41 18.27 -16.94
C VAL A 58 -10.46 18.75 -15.84
N GLN A 59 -10.64 19.97 -15.36
CA GLN A 59 -9.99 20.53 -14.19
C GLN A 59 -11.00 20.59 -13.04
N VAL A 60 -10.72 19.95 -11.92
CA VAL A 60 -11.55 19.96 -10.72
C VAL A 60 -11.02 20.99 -9.74
N ASP A 61 -11.90 21.89 -9.27
CA ASP A 61 -11.55 22.91 -8.28
C ASP A 61 -11.40 22.27 -6.90
N THR A 62 -10.22 22.37 -6.29
CA THR A 62 -9.93 21.76 -4.98
C THR A 62 -10.31 22.65 -3.81
N LYS A 63 -10.38 23.97 -4.01
CA LYS A 63 -10.51 25.01 -2.98
C LYS A 63 -9.30 25.12 -2.05
N LEU A 64 -8.24 24.44 -2.35
CA LEU A 64 -6.96 24.51 -1.67
C LEU A 64 -6.06 25.54 -2.36
N ASP A 65 -5.07 26.04 -1.65
CA ASP A 65 -4.00 26.90 -2.13
C ASP A 65 -2.71 26.35 -1.52
N SER A 66 -2.15 25.31 -2.16
CA SER A 66 -1.05 24.53 -1.61
C SER A 66 0.33 25.08 -1.94
N ASP A 67 0.43 25.97 -2.94
CA ASP A 67 1.65 26.72 -3.27
C ASP A 67 1.66 28.13 -2.68
N HIS A 68 0.55 28.52 -2.00
CA HIS A 68 0.36 29.82 -1.33
C HIS A 68 0.48 31.03 -2.27
N ASP A 69 0.05 30.88 -3.53
CA ASP A 69 0.04 31.96 -4.53
C ASP A 69 -1.22 32.84 -4.45
N GLY A 70 -2.18 32.50 -3.59
CA GLY A 70 -3.45 33.20 -3.40
C GLY A 70 -4.55 32.75 -4.36
N THR A 71 -4.31 31.74 -5.19
CA THR A 71 -5.26 31.18 -6.16
C THR A 71 -5.61 29.74 -5.80
N PRO A 72 -6.89 29.36 -5.71
CA PRO A 72 -7.26 27.97 -5.46
C PRO A 72 -6.71 27.01 -6.53
N ASP A 73 -6.15 25.89 -6.08
CA ASP A 73 -5.61 24.86 -6.94
C ASP A 73 -6.66 24.07 -7.71
N THR A 74 -6.27 23.56 -8.86
CA THR A 74 -7.06 22.61 -9.64
C THR A 74 -6.28 21.33 -9.90
N VAL A 75 -6.98 20.20 -9.92
CA VAL A 75 -6.41 18.92 -10.35
C VAL A 75 -6.98 18.48 -11.69
N SER A 76 -6.08 17.98 -12.53
CA SER A 76 -6.43 17.45 -13.85
C SER A 76 -6.96 16.03 -13.74
N VAL A 77 -8.11 15.80 -14.35
CA VAL A 77 -8.83 14.53 -14.30
C VAL A 77 -9.14 14.05 -15.69
N ASP A 78 -8.62 12.90 -16.06
CA ASP A 78 -8.87 12.24 -17.32
C ASP A 78 -9.86 11.09 -17.16
N ILE A 79 -10.82 10.98 -18.07
CA ILE A 79 -11.98 10.10 -17.97
C ILE A 79 -12.12 9.30 -19.26
N VAL A 80 -12.22 7.98 -19.11
CA VAL A 80 -12.65 7.06 -20.18
C VAL A 80 -13.89 6.33 -19.70
N ARG A 81 -15.01 6.46 -20.44
CA ARG A 81 -16.28 5.88 -20.04
C ARG A 81 -17.10 5.31 -21.17
N PRO A 82 -18.00 4.36 -20.94
CA PRO A 82 -18.88 3.83 -21.97
C PRO A 82 -19.72 4.93 -22.60
N ARG A 83 -19.95 4.85 -23.90
CA ARG A 83 -20.94 5.68 -24.60
C ARG A 83 -22.34 5.13 -24.33
N THR A 84 -22.95 5.58 -23.25
CA THR A 84 -24.27 5.15 -22.81
C THR A 84 -25.04 6.28 -22.12
N ALA A 85 -26.36 6.22 -22.12
CA ALA A 85 -27.23 7.10 -21.33
C ALA A 85 -27.41 6.60 -19.88
N THR A 86 -27.06 5.33 -19.60
CA THR A 86 -27.07 4.76 -18.24
C THR A 86 -25.93 5.36 -17.42
N ARG A 87 -26.20 5.71 -16.16
CA ARG A 87 -25.14 6.09 -15.23
C ARG A 87 -24.32 4.87 -14.85
N VAL A 88 -23.00 5.05 -14.79
CA VAL A 88 -22.03 3.99 -14.50
C VAL A 88 -21.24 4.32 -13.22
N PRO A 89 -20.79 3.33 -12.44
CA PRO A 89 -19.88 3.55 -11.34
C PRO A 89 -18.48 3.87 -11.87
N VAL A 90 -17.63 4.36 -10.97
CA VAL A 90 -16.28 4.84 -11.28
C VAL A 90 -15.24 3.95 -10.61
N ILE A 91 -14.22 3.56 -11.36
CA ILE A 91 -12.92 3.11 -10.83
C ILE A 91 -11.94 4.26 -11.05
N MET A 92 -11.27 4.70 -9.98
CA MET A 92 -10.42 5.88 -9.99
C MET A 92 -9.01 5.51 -9.48
N GLU A 93 -8.01 6.07 -10.15
CA GLU A 93 -6.63 6.10 -9.67
C GLU A 93 -6.18 7.56 -9.57
N ALA A 94 -5.54 7.93 -8.46
CA ALA A 94 -4.86 9.20 -8.31
C ALA A 94 -3.36 8.95 -8.20
N SER A 95 -2.54 9.70 -8.95
CA SER A 95 -1.12 9.37 -9.07
C SER A 95 -0.26 10.62 -9.25
N PRO A 96 0.93 10.68 -8.61
CA PRO A 96 1.95 11.66 -8.91
C PRO A 96 2.81 11.29 -10.14
N TYR A 97 2.67 10.07 -10.68
CA TYR A 97 3.66 9.46 -11.60
C TYR A 97 3.35 9.65 -13.09
N TYR A 98 2.19 10.16 -13.48
CA TYR A 98 1.71 10.11 -14.87
C TYR A 98 2.55 10.87 -15.89
N SER A 99 3.43 11.78 -15.47
CA SER A 99 4.30 12.54 -16.39
C SER A 99 5.80 12.43 -16.09
N CYS A 100 6.19 11.85 -14.94
CA CYS A 100 7.60 11.79 -14.54
C CYS A 100 8.21 10.39 -14.63
N CYS A 101 7.48 9.41 -14.12
CA CYS A 101 8.11 8.17 -13.68
C CYS A 101 7.45 6.93 -14.28
N GLY A 102 6.29 7.07 -14.92
CA GLY A 102 5.53 5.99 -15.51
C GLY A 102 4.74 5.16 -14.50
N ARG A 103 3.89 4.27 -15.03
CA ARG A 103 3.10 3.30 -14.25
C ARG A 103 3.23 1.92 -14.88
N GLY A 104 3.20 0.90 -14.02
CA GLY A 104 3.39 -0.49 -14.41
C GLY A 104 4.85 -0.83 -14.76
N ASN A 105 5.11 -2.11 -15.03
CA ASN A 105 6.43 -2.63 -15.35
C ASN A 105 7.01 -2.05 -16.67
N GLU A 106 6.15 -1.60 -17.59
CA GLU A 106 6.57 -1.00 -18.86
C GLU A 106 6.67 0.54 -18.79
N PHE A 107 6.69 1.17 -17.63
CA PHE A 107 6.83 2.62 -17.41
C PHE A 107 5.86 3.46 -18.24
N GLN A 108 4.59 3.09 -18.26
CA GLN A 108 3.58 3.73 -19.08
C GLN A 108 3.22 5.13 -18.58
N LEU A 109 3.07 6.04 -19.52
CA LEU A 109 2.61 7.41 -19.31
C LEU A 109 1.27 7.62 -19.98
N LYS A 110 0.48 8.57 -19.47
CA LYS A 110 -0.71 9.07 -20.16
C LYS A 110 -0.32 9.65 -21.54
N LYS A 111 -1.11 9.37 -22.56
CA LYS A 111 -0.96 9.95 -23.91
C LYS A 111 -2.18 10.80 -24.27
N TYR A 112 -1.95 11.89 -24.95
CA TYR A 112 -2.98 12.87 -25.30
C TYR A 112 -2.98 13.17 -26.79
N ASP A 113 -4.17 13.51 -27.31
CA ASP A 113 -4.30 14.10 -28.64
C ASP A 113 -3.79 15.56 -28.67
N ARG A 114 -3.78 16.16 -29.88
CA ARG A 114 -3.37 17.57 -30.07
C ARG A 114 -4.26 18.58 -29.33
N ASN A 115 -5.45 18.20 -28.91
CA ASN A 115 -6.39 19.03 -28.16
C ASN A 115 -6.24 18.86 -26.65
N GLY A 116 -5.37 17.93 -26.21
CA GLY A 116 -5.14 17.58 -24.81
C GLY A 116 -6.21 16.66 -24.22
N THR A 117 -6.95 15.94 -25.06
CA THR A 117 -7.85 14.87 -24.64
C THR A 117 -7.08 13.56 -24.49
N ILE A 118 -7.37 12.81 -23.44
CA ILE A 118 -6.71 11.53 -23.17
C ILE A 118 -6.93 10.52 -24.30
N LEU A 119 -5.85 9.89 -24.77
CA LEU A 119 -5.88 8.79 -25.75
C LEU A 119 -5.63 7.45 -25.09
N SER A 120 -4.65 7.38 -24.17
CA SER A 120 -4.22 6.16 -23.52
C SER A 120 -3.96 6.39 -22.03
N MET A 121 -4.45 5.50 -21.21
CA MET A 121 -4.18 5.42 -19.78
C MET A 121 -3.02 4.45 -19.51
N PRO A 122 -2.28 4.62 -18.40
CA PRO A 122 -1.37 3.58 -17.91
C PRO A 122 -2.16 2.37 -17.41
N LEU A 123 -1.63 1.16 -17.62
CA LEU A 123 -2.26 -0.12 -17.28
C LEU A 123 -3.56 -0.41 -18.07
N ALA A 124 -4.07 -1.63 -17.95
CA ALA A 124 -5.21 -2.12 -18.74
C ALA A 124 -6.56 -1.95 -18.02
N TYR A 125 -6.65 -1.16 -16.97
CA TYR A 125 -7.89 -1.09 -16.19
C TYR A 125 -9.04 -0.46 -16.97
N ASP A 126 -8.80 0.59 -17.72
CA ASP A 126 -9.83 1.19 -18.58
C ASP A 126 -10.21 0.28 -19.76
N ASN A 127 -9.23 -0.35 -20.42
CA ASN A 127 -9.45 -1.33 -21.48
C ASN A 127 -10.31 -2.51 -21.01
N TYR A 128 -10.15 -2.91 -19.74
CA TYR A 128 -10.86 -4.05 -19.17
C TYR A 128 -12.25 -3.67 -18.63
N PHE A 129 -12.33 -2.60 -17.83
CA PHE A 129 -13.54 -2.27 -17.08
C PHE A 129 -14.53 -1.39 -17.86
N VAL A 130 -14.05 -0.51 -18.77
CA VAL A 130 -14.96 0.36 -19.54
C VAL A 130 -15.92 -0.46 -20.42
N PRO A 131 -15.49 -1.50 -21.15
CA PRO A 131 -16.42 -2.36 -21.87
C PRO A 131 -17.45 -3.07 -20.97
N ARG A 132 -17.15 -3.20 -19.68
CA ARG A 132 -18.00 -3.86 -18.66
C ARG A 132 -18.93 -2.92 -17.91
N GLY A 133 -19.00 -1.65 -18.32
CA GLY A 133 -19.94 -0.67 -17.76
C GLY A 133 -19.41 0.11 -16.56
N TYR A 134 -18.12 0.36 -16.50
CA TYR A 134 -17.48 1.27 -15.56
C TYR A 134 -16.91 2.48 -16.28
N ALA A 135 -16.79 3.60 -15.60
CA ALA A 135 -15.87 4.66 -16.01
C ALA A 135 -14.53 4.47 -15.31
N PHE A 136 -13.43 4.67 -16.05
CA PHE A 136 -12.11 4.78 -15.45
C PHE A 136 -11.70 6.25 -15.40
N VAL A 137 -11.17 6.68 -14.25
CA VAL A 137 -10.81 8.07 -13.96
C VAL A 137 -9.39 8.12 -13.41
N ALA A 138 -8.51 8.85 -14.10
CA ALA A 138 -7.12 9.03 -13.67
C ALA A 138 -6.88 10.49 -13.28
N VAL A 139 -6.48 10.72 -12.04
CA VAL A 139 -6.28 12.03 -11.41
C VAL A 139 -4.79 12.33 -11.34
N ASP A 140 -4.35 13.43 -11.98
CA ASP A 140 -3.01 13.99 -11.73
C ASP A 140 -3.03 14.62 -10.32
N LEU A 141 -2.16 14.18 -9.44
CA LEU A 141 -2.10 14.70 -8.06
C LEU A 141 -1.74 16.19 -8.06
N VAL A 142 -2.18 16.93 -7.04
CA VAL A 142 -1.80 18.35 -6.86
C VAL A 142 -0.28 18.52 -6.96
N GLY A 143 0.18 19.54 -7.70
CA GLY A 143 1.61 19.81 -7.93
C GLY A 143 2.26 18.95 -9.01
N THR A 144 1.55 18.01 -9.62
CA THR A 144 2.12 17.10 -10.63
C THR A 144 1.45 17.23 -11.99
N SER A 145 2.16 16.83 -13.04
CA SER A 145 1.60 16.70 -14.39
C SER A 145 0.88 17.98 -14.85
N ARG A 146 -0.44 17.94 -15.01
CA ARG A 146 -1.30 19.03 -15.51
C ARG A 146 -2.10 19.71 -14.39
N SER A 147 -1.87 19.35 -13.12
CA SER A 147 -2.45 19.96 -11.93
C SER A 147 -1.66 21.18 -11.49
N THR A 148 -2.29 22.10 -10.76
CA THR A 148 -1.65 23.26 -10.12
C THR A 148 -1.31 22.98 -8.67
N GLY A 149 -0.75 23.97 -7.96
CA GLY A 149 -0.35 23.84 -6.57
C GLY A 149 0.95 23.06 -6.35
N CYS A 150 1.21 22.63 -5.12
CA CYS A 150 2.37 21.85 -4.73
C CYS A 150 1.98 20.61 -3.92
N GLY A 151 2.65 19.48 -4.18
CA GLY A 151 2.47 18.24 -3.41
C GLY A 151 3.04 18.38 -1.99
N ASP A 152 2.39 17.75 -1.02
CA ASP A 152 2.77 17.81 0.39
C ASP A 152 3.04 16.44 1.02
N VAL A 153 3.32 15.42 0.21
CA VAL A 153 3.72 14.07 0.61
C VAL A 153 2.69 13.42 1.55
N GLY A 154 1.54 13.11 0.98
CA GLY A 154 0.43 12.44 1.70
C GLY A 154 -0.26 13.30 2.75
N GLY A 155 -0.01 14.58 2.76
CA GLY A 155 -0.61 15.54 3.69
C GLY A 155 -1.98 16.04 3.23
N PRO A 156 -2.48 17.09 3.94
CA PRO A 156 -3.82 17.62 3.68
C PRO A 156 -4.06 18.14 2.27
N ALA A 157 -3.03 18.66 1.57
CA ALA A 157 -3.17 19.15 0.22
C ALA A 157 -3.41 18.03 -0.78
N GLU A 158 -2.61 16.97 -0.73
CA GLU A 158 -2.78 15.81 -1.60
C GLU A 158 -4.10 15.10 -1.32
N ILE A 159 -4.38 14.76 -0.07
CA ILE A 159 -5.60 14.04 0.30
C ILE A 159 -6.86 14.85 -0.02
N GLY A 160 -6.87 16.14 0.32
CA GLY A 160 -7.99 17.04 0.03
C GLY A 160 -8.21 17.27 -1.46
N SER A 161 -7.14 17.28 -2.27
CA SER A 161 -7.25 17.41 -3.72
C SER A 161 -7.96 16.21 -4.37
N VAL A 162 -7.66 15.00 -3.92
CA VAL A 162 -8.31 13.78 -4.40
C VAL A 162 -9.74 13.65 -3.84
N GLU A 163 -9.96 14.04 -2.58
CA GLU A 163 -11.29 14.11 -1.98
C GLU A 163 -12.22 15.04 -2.78
N ALA A 164 -11.72 16.19 -3.26
CA ALA A 164 -12.48 17.11 -4.11
C ALA A 164 -12.95 16.45 -5.43
N VAL A 165 -12.18 15.53 -5.99
CA VAL A 165 -12.59 14.74 -7.16
C VAL A 165 -13.72 13.78 -6.82
N VAL A 166 -13.64 13.06 -5.69
CA VAL A 166 -14.73 12.20 -5.20
C VAL A 166 -15.99 13.03 -4.97
N ASP A 167 -15.86 14.21 -4.40
CA ASP A 167 -16.98 15.14 -4.19
C ASP A 167 -17.57 15.63 -5.51
N TRP A 168 -16.74 16.00 -6.49
CA TRP A 168 -17.23 16.38 -7.81
C TRP A 168 -17.99 15.23 -8.49
N LEU A 169 -17.45 14.00 -8.48
CA LEU A 169 -18.11 12.81 -9.04
C LEU A 169 -19.48 12.54 -8.38
N ASN A 170 -19.70 13.04 -7.17
CA ASN A 170 -20.95 12.97 -6.43
C ASN A 170 -21.81 14.25 -6.53
N GLY A 171 -21.45 15.19 -7.40
CA GLY A 171 -22.19 16.43 -7.63
C GLY A 171 -22.06 17.49 -6.52
N ARG A 172 -21.08 17.37 -5.63
CA ARG A 172 -20.79 18.31 -4.54
C ARG A 172 -19.62 19.27 -4.83
N GLY A 173 -18.86 19.01 -5.90
CA GLY A 173 -17.75 19.82 -6.35
C GLY A 173 -18.02 20.52 -7.67
N THR A 174 -17.05 21.29 -8.14
CA THR A 174 -17.08 21.99 -9.44
C THR A 174 -15.89 21.55 -10.30
N ALA A 175 -16.12 21.48 -11.59
CA ALA A 175 -15.06 21.22 -12.59
C ALA A 175 -15.36 21.96 -13.89
N ARG A 176 -14.30 22.15 -14.69
CA ARG A 176 -14.36 22.83 -15.98
C ARG A 176 -13.63 22.05 -17.05
N TYR A 177 -14.17 22.08 -18.25
CA TYR A 177 -13.42 21.72 -19.44
C TYR A 177 -12.37 22.79 -19.74
N ARG A 178 -11.38 22.45 -20.58
CA ARG A 178 -10.31 23.38 -21.00
C ARG A 178 -10.83 24.68 -21.68
N ASP A 179 -12.01 24.64 -22.29
CA ASP A 179 -12.66 25.80 -22.90
C ASP A 179 -13.47 26.65 -21.89
N GLY A 180 -13.38 26.34 -20.60
CA GLY A 180 -14.06 27.06 -19.50
C GLY A 180 -15.49 26.64 -19.24
N ARG A 181 -16.11 25.78 -20.05
CA ARG A 181 -17.46 25.26 -19.80
C ARG A 181 -17.47 24.40 -18.53
N THR A 182 -18.55 24.50 -17.77
CA THR A 182 -18.77 23.66 -16.58
C THR A 182 -18.89 22.18 -16.97
N ALA A 183 -18.08 21.33 -16.35
CA ALA A 183 -18.14 19.88 -16.48
C ALA A 183 -19.03 19.31 -15.37
N ARG A 184 -20.08 18.58 -15.75
CA ARG A 184 -21.03 17.97 -14.81
C ARG A 184 -20.93 16.45 -14.88
N PRO A 185 -20.81 15.74 -13.75
CA PRO A 185 -20.65 14.28 -13.72
C PRO A 185 -22.01 13.55 -13.78
N GLY A 186 -22.95 14.02 -14.62
CA GLY A 186 -24.29 13.44 -14.72
C GLY A 186 -24.35 12.00 -15.22
N TRP A 187 -23.23 11.48 -15.72
CA TRP A 187 -23.05 10.13 -16.23
C TRP A 187 -22.68 9.09 -15.18
N THR A 188 -22.29 9.52 -13.97
CA THR A 188 -21.89 8.57 -12.89
C THR A 188 -23.05 8.25 -11.93
N THR A 189 -23.00 7.08 -11.32
CA THR A 189 -23.87 6.68 -10.22
C THR A 189 -23.51 7.37 -8.90
N GLY A 190 -22.31 7.98 -8.81
CA GLY A 190 -21.72 8.51 -7.59
C GLY A 190 -21.01 7.45 -6.74
N ARG A 191 -21.02 6.16 -7.14
CA ARG A 191 -20.21 5.12 -6.48
C ARG A 191 -18.81 5.12 -7.06
N VAL A 192 -17.80 5.39 -6.23
CA VAL A 192 -16.40 5.47 -6.60
C VAL A 192 -15.64 4.34 -5.90
N GLY A 193 -14.82 3.60 -6.64
CA GLY A 193 -13.77 2.72 -6.14
C GLY A 193 -12.42 3.33 -6.46
N MET A 194 -11.46 3.29 -5.53
CA MET A 194 -10.07 3.68 -5.81
C MET A 194 -9.16 2.47 -5.86
N ILE A 195 -8.16 2.51 -6.73
CA ILE A 195 -7.10 1.50 -6.84
C ILE A 195 -5.78 2.21 -7.10
N GLY A 196 -4.68 1.64 -6.67
CA GLY A 196 -3.35 2.09 -7.04
C GLY A 196 -2.26 1.43 -6.21
N LYS A 197 -1.02 1.47 -6.73
CA LYS A 197 0.18 0.91 -6.07
C LYS A 197 1.01 2.04 -5.47
N SER A 198 1.69 1.76 -4.36
CA SER A 198 2.65 2.68 -3.75
C SER A 198 1.97 3.99 -3.28
N TRP A 199 2.42 5.13 -3.72
CA TRP A 199 1.78 6.42 -3.42
C TRP A 199 0.31 6.46 -3.86
N ASP A 200 -0.02 5.87 -5.00
CA ASP A 200 -1.41 5.83 -5.49
C ASP A 200 -2.31 5.00 -4.57
N GLY A 201 -1.80 3.88 -4.03
CA GLY A 201 -2.46 3.09 -2.98
C GLY A 201 -2.53 3.83 -1.65
N THR A 202 -1.53 4.65 -1.35
CA THR A 202 -1.48 5.54 -0.19
C THR A 202 -2.57 6.60 -0.24
N LEU A 203 -2.79 7.21 -1.41
CA LEU A 203 -3.87 8.17 -1.62
C LEU A 203 -5.24 7.51 -1.40
N ALA A 204 -5.42 6.25 -1.82
CA ALA A 204 -6.64 5.51 -1.55
C ALA A 204 -6.87 5.32 -0.03
N ASN A 205 -5.82 4.99 0.74
CA ASN A 205 -5.89 4.90 2.21
C ASN A 205 -6.24 6.24 2.84
N GLY A 206 -5.52 7.31 2.48
CA GLY A 206 -5.72 8.65 3.04
C GLY A 206 -7.11 9.20 2.75
N VAL A 207 -7.60 9.09 1.51
CA VAL A 207 -8.95 9.56 1.14
C VAL A 207 -10.04 8.73 1.83
N ALA A 208 -9.85 7.41 2.01
CA ALA A 208 -10.79 6.61 2.77
C ALA A 208 -10.84 7.02 4.25
N ALA A 209 -9.71 7.40 4.84
CA ALA A 209 -9.60 7.86 6.22
C ALA A 209 -10.31 9.21 6.47
N THR A 210 -10.59 10.03 5.45
CA THR A 210 -11.42 11.23 5.60
C THR A 210 -12.89 10.90 5.86
N GLY A 211 -13.34 9.69 5.49
CA GLY A 211 -14.75 9.30 5.56
C GLY A 211 -15.62 9.92 4.47
N VAL A 212 -15.02 10.37 3.35
CA VAL A 212 -15.70 11.02 2.23
C VAL A 212 -16.87 10.17 1.72
N ARG A 213 -17.99 10.82 1.45
CA ARG A 213 -19.18 10.14 0.93
C ARG A 213 -19.02 9.84 -0.56
N GLY A 214 -19.47 8.66 -0.98
CA GLY A 214 -19.41 8.22 -2.38
C GLY A 214 -18.22 7.31 -2.67
N LEU A 215 -17.18 7.32 -1.84
CA LEU A 215 -16.13 6.30 -1.90
C LEU A 215 -16.67 4.99 -1.30
N ALA A 216 -16.92 4.01 -2.17
CA ALA A 216 -17.56 2.74 -1.82
C ALA A 216 -16.55 1.63 -1.52
N THR A 217 -15.37 1.68 -2.14
CA THR A 217 -14.32 0.67 -1.97
C THR A 217 -12.95 1.24 -2.31
N ILE A 218 -11.90 0.66 -1.71
CA ILE A 218 -10.51 0.95 -2.09
C ILE A 218 -9.71 -0.36 -2.27
N VAL A 219 -8.69 -0.30 -3.12
CA VAL A 219 -7.74 -1.38 -3.39
C VAL A 219 -6.33 -0.81 -3.29
N PRO A 220 -5.81 -0.57 -2.07
CA PRO A 220 -4.43 -0.13 -1.87
C PRO A 220 -3.45 -1.30 -2.09
N ILE A 221 -2.54 -1.16 -3.06
CA ILE A 221 -1.48 -2.11 -3.37
C ILE A 221 -0.17 -1.51 -2.84
N SER A 222 0.54 -2.20 -1.96
CA SER A 222 1.79 -1.71 -1.33
C SER A 222 1.66 -0.25 -0.86
N GLY A 223 0.48 0.10 -0.29
CA GLY A 223 0.15 1.47 0.10
C GLY A 223 0.64 1.81 1.50
N ILE A 224 1.11 3.04 1.67
CA ILE A 224 1.49 3.60 2.97
C ILE A 224 0.22 3.87 3.78
N SER A 225 0.21 3.50 5.06
CA SER A 225 -0.85 3.86 6.01
C SER A 225 -0.39 4.92 7.02
N SER A 226 0.92 5.05 7.20
CA SER A 226 1.57 6.08 8.02
C SER A 226 2.88 6.49 7.36
N TRP A 227 3.01 7.75 6.98
CA TRP A 227 4.22 8.28 6.39
C TRP A 227 5.38 8.34 7.40
N TYR A 228 5.09 8.40 8.70
CA TYR A 228 6.10 8.22 9.72
C TYR A 228 6.71 6.81 9.65
N ASP A 229 5.90 5.77 9.59
CA ASP A 229 6.40 4.39 9.45
C ASP A 229 7.12 4.14 8.11
N TYR A 230 6.87 4.95 7.10
CA TYR A 230 7.57 4.87 5.82
C TYR A 230 8.93 5.58 5.86
N MET A 231 9.04 6.74 6.49
CA MET A 231 10.24 7.59 6.50
C MET A 231 11.05 7.48 7.78
N ARG A 232 10.44 6.98 8.86
CA ARG A 232 11.02 6.81 10.19
C ARG A 232 10.76 5.40 10.69
N LEU A 233 11.79 4.69 11.04
CA LEU A 233 11.70 3.30 11.53
C LEU A 233 11.81 3.31 13.06
N ASP A 234 10.69 3.60 13.75
CA ASP A 234 10.61 3.79 15.20
C ASP A 234 11.66 4.80 15.72
N GLY A 235 11.69 6.00 15.10
CA GLY A 235 12.62 7.10 15.41
C GLY A 235 13.81 7.19 14.44
N VAL A 236 14.27 6.08 13.86
CA VAL A 236 15.42 6.05 12.95
C VAL A 236 15.05 6.58 11.56
N PRO A 237 15.71 7.60 11.02
CA PRO A 237 15.43 8.10 9.69
C PRO A 237 15.92 7.14 8.59
N ARG A 238 15.13 6.94 7.57
CA ARG A 238 15.56 6.19 6.36
C ARG A 238 16.51 7.01 5.48
N ALA A 239 16.26 8.31 5.38
CA ALA A 239 17.12 9.26 4.68
C ALA A 239 16.91 10.66 5.25
N THR A 240 17.95 11.49 5.22
CA THR A 240 17.89 12.88 5.65
C THR A 240 17.17 13.74 4.61
N GLY A 241 16.28 14.61 5.05
CA GLY A 241 15.51 15.53 4.18
C GLY A 241 14.48 14.83 3.30
N TYR A 242 14.11 13.58 3.63
CA TYR A 242 13.32 12.73 2.77
C TYR A 242 11.98 13.33 2.34
N PRO A 243 11.17 13.99 3.21
CA PRO A 243 9.87 14.54 2.79
C PRO A 243 10.00 15.58 1.66
N GLY A 244 10.91 16.55 1.81
CA GLY A 244 11.11 17.58 0.77
C GLY A 244 11.71 17.02 -0.52
N TRP A 245 12.68 16.08 -0.39
CA TRP A 245 13.25 15.41 -1.55
C TRP A 245 12.19 14.61 -2.34
N LEU A 246 11.32 13.88 -1.65
CA LEU A 246 10.31 13.05 -2.28
C LEU A 246 9.24 13.91 -2.99
N ALA A 247 8.83 15.03 -2.39
CA ALA A 247 7.95 16.01 -3.05
C ALA A 247 8.60 16.55 -4.34
N GLY A 248 9.88 16.90 -4.29
CA GLY A 248 10.63 17.40 -5.44
C GLY A 248 10.81 16.36 -6.55
N ALA A 249 10.89 15.06 -6.20
CA ALA A 249 11.09 14.00 -7.17
C ALA A 249 9.91 13.81 -8.15
N VAL A 250 8.70 14.18 -7.74
CA VAL A 250 7.47 14.08 -8.55
C VAL A 250 6.91 15.44 -8.97
N ASP A 251 7.60 16.53 -8.62
CA ASP A 251 7.17 17.90 -8.91
C ASP A 251 7.06 18.13 -10.43
N GLY A 252 5.86 18.45 -10.89
CA GLY A 252 5.57 18.78 -12.30
C GLY A 252 5.47 20.28 -12.57
N ARG A 253 5.78 21.14 -11.58
CA ARG A 253 5.64 22.59 -11.69
C ARG A 253 6.89 23.24 -12.29
N PRO A 254 6.79 24.46 -12.80
CA PRO A 254 7.98 25.23 -13.19
C PRO A 254 8.97 25.34 -12.04
N ALA A 255 10.27 25.23 -12.32
CA ALA A 255 11.33 25.30 -11.33
C ALA A 255 11.17 26.53 -10.40
N GLY A 256 11.30 26.30 -9.10
CA GLY A 256 11.17 27.31 -8.06
C GLY A 256 9.77 27.53 -7.50
N THR A 257 8.71 26.99 -8.16
CA THR A 257 7.33 27.17 -7.69
C THR A 257 7.11 26.51 -6.32
N CYS A 258 7.60 25.28 -6.12
CA CYS A 258 7.37 24.50 -4.90
C CYS A 258 8.57 24.48 -3.94
N ASP A 259 9.66 25.20 -4.21
CA ASP A 259 10.88 25.15 -3.38
C ASP A 259 10.60 25.47 -1.89
N ALA A 260 9.76 26.47 -1.61
CA ALA A 260 9.42 26.87 -0.25
C ALA A 260 8.61 25.78 0.47
N VAL A 261 7.68 25.12 -0.23
CA VAL A 261 6.90 24.01 0.31
C VAL A 261 7.82 22.83 0.62
N GLN A 262 8.68 22.45 -0.32
CA GLN A 262 9.64 21.34 -0.16
C GLN A 262 10.62 21.58 1.01
N ALA A 263 11.12 22.80 1.16
CA ALA A 263 11.95 23.18 2.31
C ALA A 263 11.18 23.11 3.63
N GLY A 264 9.90 23.53 3.63
CA GLY A 264 8.99 23.42 4.77
C GLY A 264 8.73 21.97 5.17
N LEU A 265 8.52 21.05 4.21
CA LEU A 265 8.35 19.63 4.46
C LEU A 265 9.60 19.00 5.09
N THR A 266 10.78 19.35 4.58
CA THR A 266 12.06 18.91 5.14
C THR A 266 12.21 19.34 6.60
N SER A 267 11.96 20.62 6.89
CA SER A 267 12.05 21.16 8.25
C SER A 267 11.05 20.53 9.21
N ALA A 268 9.79 20.36 8.76
CA ALA A 268 8.72 19.80 9.59
C ALA A 268 8.90 18.30 9.86
N GLY A 269 9.60 17.58 8.99
CA GLY A 269 9.95 16.17 9.16
C GLY A 269 10.89 15.92 10.35
N ASP A 270 11.62 16.93 10.81
CA ASP A 270 12.48 16.93 11.99
C ASP A 270 13.49 15.77 12.05
N ASP A 271 14.51 15.84 11.21
CA ASP A 271 15.60 14.85 11.23
C ASP A 271 16.51 14.97 12.47
N THR A 272 16.34 16.04 13.27
CA THR A 272 17.19 16.30 14.45
C THR A 272 16.78 15.43 15.63
N THR A 273 15.49 15.32 15.90
CA THR A 273 14.98 14.52 17.01
C THR A 273 14.41 13.19 16.55
N GLY A 274 13.86 13.11 15.33
CA GLY A 274 13.13 11.95 14.85
C GLY A 274 11.73 11.78 15.45
N ASP A 275 11.25 12.77 16.22
CA ASP A 275 9.99 12.72 16.95
C ASP A 275 8.78 12.59 16.02
N TYR A 276 7.79 11.79 16.44
CA TYR A 276 6.46 11.81 15.87
C TYR A 276 5.73 13.06 16.34
N ASN A 277 5.70 14.08 15.49
CA ASN A 277 5.10 15.39 15.73
C ASN A 277 3.79 15.58 14.92
N ASP A 278 3.20 16.80 14.96
CA ASP A 278 1.96 17.12 14.27
C ASP A 278 2.05 16.97 12.74
N PHE A 279 3.23 17.17 12.15
CA PHE A 279 3.48 16.93 10.73
C PHE A 279 3.22 15.47 10.36
N TRP A 280 3.72 14.54 11.14
CA TRP A 280 3.53 13.10 10.96
C TRP A 280 2.11 12.67 11.33
N ALA A 281 1.53 13.26 12.38
CA ALA A 281 0.15 12.97 12.78
C ALA A 281 -0.86 13.29 11.66
N ALA A 282 -0.65 14.38 10.91
CA ALA A 282 -1.47 14.73 9.74
C ALA A 282 -1.31 13.76 8.54
N ARG A 283 -0.33 12.85 8.60
CA ARG A 283 0.04 11.87 7.57
C ARG A 283 -0.02 10.42 8.07
N ASP A 284 -0.61 10.19 9.22
CA ASP A 284 -0.91 8.87 9.78
C ASP A 284 -2.41 8.61 9.68
N TYR A 285 -2.82 7.76 8.75
CA TYR A 285 -4.23 7.48 8.49
C TYR A 285 -4.80 6.41 9.43
N VAL A 286 -3.94 5.68 10.14
CA VAL A 286 -4.32 4.57 11.01
C VAL A 286 -5.26 5.01 12.14
N PRO A 287 -5.05 6.13 12.85
CA PRO A 287 -5.96 6.61 13.87
C PRO A 287 -7.37 6.94 13.35
N ASP A 288 -7.48 7.23 12.07
CA ASP A 288 -8.72 7.61 11.40
C ASP A 288 -9.47 6.43 10.76
N ALA A 289 -9.03 5.19 10.98
CA ALA A 289 -9.69 3.97 10.48
C ALA A 289 -11.19 3.89 10.83
N GLY A 290 -11.59 4.47 11.97
CA GLY A 290 -13.01 4.56 12.40
C GLY A 290 -13.88 5.45 11.51
N LYS A 291 -13.29 6.31 10.68
CA LYS A 291 -14.03 7.14 9.72
C LYS A 291 -14.27 6.42 8.38
N VAL A 292 -13.53 5.33 8.10
CA VAL A 292 -13.59 4.61 6.82
C VAL A 292 -14.98 4.02 6.58
N ARG A 293 -15.58 4.39 5.46
CA ARG A 293 -16.89 3.92 4.99
C ARG A 293 -16.76 2.92 3.84
N ALA A 294 -15.62 2.95 3.15
CA ALA A 294 -15.31 2.08 2.04
C ALA A 294 -14.93 0.67 2.50
N SER A 295 -15.22 -0.35 1.70
CA SER A 295 -14.58 -1.65 1.87
C SER A 295 -13.14 -1.61 1.38
N VAL A 296 -12.28 -2.52 1.86
CA VAL A 296 -10.85 -2.45 1.59
C VAL A 296 -10.32 -3.82 1.14
N LEU A 297 -9.71 -3.88 -0.07
CA LEU A 297 -8.91 -5.01 -0.54
C LEU A 297 -7.43 -4.60 -0.52
N ILE A 298 -6.70 -4.99 0.51
CA ILE A 298 -5.27 -4.71 0.62
C ILE A 298 -4.48 -5.74 -0.17
N ALA A 299 -3.48 -5.31 -0.95
CA ALA A 299 -2.45 -6.17 -1.52
C ALA A 299 -1.06 -5.69 -1.11
N HIS A 300 -0.14 -6.61 -0.73
CA HIS A 300 1.19 -6.21 -0.24
C HIS A 300 2.22 -7.33 -0.35
N GLY A 301 3.47 -6.96 -0.69
CA GLY A 301 4.62 -7.85 -0.63
C GLY A 301 5.16 -7.98 0.79
N LEU A 302 5.29 -9.21 1.30
CA LEU A 302 5.86 -9.45 2.64
C LEU A 302 7.35 -9.07 2.72
N ASN A 303 8.05 -9.07 1.58
CA ASN A 303 9.44 -8.65 1.47
C ASN A 303 9.62 -7.28 0.81
N ASP A 304 8.57 -6.45 0.79
CA ASP A 304 8.64 -5.08 0.27
C ASP A 304 9.65 -4.24 1.07
N GLN A 305 10.75 -3.84 0.41
CA GLN A 305 11.82 -3.03 0.99
C GLN A 305 11.66 -1.53 0.65
N ASN A 306 10.62 -1.18 -0.07
CA ASN A 306 10.22 0.20 -0.30
C ASN A 306 9.13 0.61 0.69
N VAL A 307 7.93 0.06 0.57
CA VAL A 307 6.86 0.27 1.56
C VAL A 307 6.80 -0.93 2.49
N PHE A 308 7.48 -0.84 3.63
CA PHE A 308 7.57 -1.95 4.57
C PHE A 308 6.20 -2.49 4.99
N ALA A 309 6.12 -3.81 5.14
CA ALA A 309 4.92 -4.58 5.43
C ALA A 309 4.16 -4.14 6.69
N ARG A 310 4.79 -3.42 7.64
CA ARG A 310 4.09 -2.85 8.80
C ARG A 310 2.94 -1.91 8.39
N ASN A 311 3.02 -1.27 7.21
CA ASN A 311 1.98 -0.39 6.72
C ASN A 311 0.67 -1.15 6.47
N PHE A 312 0.72 -2.30 5.81
CA PHE A 312 -0.49 -3.10 5.61
C PHE A 312 -1.03 -3.66 6.93
N SER A 313 -0.16 -4.15 7.84
CA SER A 313 -0.62 -4.83 9.04
C SER A 313 -1.27 -3.88 10.04
N ARG A 314 -0.69 -2.69 10.27
CA ARG A 314 -1.31 -1.66 11.12
C ARG A 314 -2.68 -1.23 10.57
N TRP A 315 -2.77 -1.03 9.25
CA TRP A 315 -4.01 -0.68 8.60
C TRP A 315 -5.05 -1.81 8.70
N TRP A 316 -4.62 -3.06 8.43
CA TRP A 316 -5.46 -4.25 8.56
C TRP A 316 -6.07 -4.39 9.95
N ASP A 317 -5.26 -4.21 11.00
CA ASP A 317 -5.69 -4.32 12.40
C ASP A 317 -6.65 -3.19 12.77
N ALA A 318 -6.33 -1.96 12.43
CA ALA A 318 -7.20 -0.81 12.69
C ALA A 318 -8.56 -0.92 11.99
N LEU A 319 -8.58 -1.35 10.72
CA LEU A 319 -9.83 -1.63 9.99
C LEU A 319 -10.64 -2.76 10.66
N ALA A 320 -9.95 -3.75 11.28
CA ALA A 320 -10.61 -4.82 12.01
C ALA A 320 -11.36 -4.31 13.25
N GLU A 321 -10.72 -3.45 14.03
CA GLU A 321 -11.28 -2.86 15.24
C GLU A 321 -12.57 -2.10 14.95
N HIS A 322 -12.67 -1.50 13.77
CA HIS A 322 -13.84 -0.75 13.32
C HIS A 322 -14.80 -1.56 12.42
N HIS A 323 -14.61 -2.87 12.31
CA HIS A 323 -15.46 -3.79 11.55
C HIS A 323 -15.61 -3.43 10.07
N VAL A 324 -14.61 -2.77 9.47
CA VAL A 324 -14.59 -2.43 8.05
C VAL A 324 -14.51 -3.72 7.22
N PRO A 325 -15.41 -3.91 6.22
CA PRO A 325 -15.34 -5.06 5.33
C PRO A 325 -14.02 -5.07 4.57
N ARG A 326 -13.23 -6.16 4.71
CA ARG A 326 -11.89 -6.20 4.15
C ARG A 326 -11.45 -7.57 3.69
N LYS A 327 -10.51 -7.60 2.73
CA LYS A 327 -9.74 -8.76 2.28
C LYS A 327 -8.27 -8.41 2.11
N LEU A 328 -7.42 -9.43 2.09
CA LEU A 328 -5.97 -9.29 2.06
C LEU A 328 -5.37 -10.24 1.03
N TRP A 329 -4.42 -9.72 0.23
CA TRP A 329 -3.61 -10.46 -0.73
C TRP A 329 -2.14 -10.22 -0.39
N LEU A 330 -1.42 -11.25 0.02
CA LEU A 330 0.00 -11.19 0.37
C LEU A 330 0.84 -12.06 -0.56
N HIS A 331 1.99 -11.56 -0.98
CA HIS A 331 2.96 -12.29 -1.81
C HIS A 331 4.38 -12.18 -1.22
N GLN A 332 5.31 -12.98 -1.76
CA GLN A 332 6.68 -13.02 -1.24
C GLN A 332 7.63 -12.05 -1.93
N GLU A 333 7.22 -11.44 -3.03
CA GLU A 333 8.01 -10.46 -3.76
C GLU A 333 8.16 -9.15 -2.99
N GLY A 334 8.90 -8.23 -3.61
CA GLY A 334 9.14 -6.89 -3.12
C GLY A 334 7.99 -5.91 -3.41
N HIS A 335 8.37 -4.74 -3.95
CA HIS A 335 7.44 -3.64 -4.23
C HIS A 335 6.72 -3.82 -5.57
N THR A 336 5.85 -4.82 -5.67
CA THR A 336 5.26 -5.29 -6.94
C THR A 336 3.73 -5.29 -6.90
N ASP A 337 3.11 -5.08 -8.07
CA ASP A 337 1.67 -5.21 -8.25
C ASP A 337 1.31 -6.69 -8.44
N PRO A 338 0.27 -7.22 -7.79
CA PRO A 338 -0.19 -8.59 -8.05
C PRO A 338 -0.55 -8.86 -9.51
N PHE A 339 -0.80 -7.82 -10.32
CA PHE A 339 -0.95 -7.95 -11.77
C PHE A 339 0.30 -8.51 -12.45
N ASP A 340 1.47 -8.30 -11.86
CA ASP A 340 2.74 -8.80 -12.39
C ASP A 340 3.20 -10.10 -11.73
N ILE A 341 2.41 -10.69 -10.80
CA ILE A 341 2.72 -11.94 -10.10
C ILE A 341 1.74 -13.06 -10.52
N ASP A 342 0.45 -12.89 -10.22
CA ASP A 342 -0.61 -13.83 -10.59
C ASP A 342 -1.76 -13.07 -11.26
N ARG A 343 -1.47 -12.58 -12.46
CA ARG A 343 -2.32 -11.68 -13.24
C ARG A 343 -3.74 -12.20 -13.42
N GLY A 344 -3.90 -13.48 -13.72
CA GLY A 344 -5.20 -14.10 -13.94
C GLY A 344 -6.07 -14.12 -12.68
N ALA A 345 -5.51 -14.53 -11.55
CA ALA A 345 -6.23 -14.58 -10.29
C ALA A 345 -6.48 -13.17 -9.74
N TRP A 346 -5.52 -12.25 -9.91
CA TRP A 346 -5.68 -10.85 -9.50
C TRP A 346 -6.80 -10.15 -10.26
N MET A 347 -6.81 -10.19 -11.57
CA MET A 347 -7.87 -9.60 -12.39
C MET A 347 -9.25 -10.23 -12.10
N THR A 348 -9.30 -11.53 -11.82
CA THR A 348 -10.54 -12.20 -11.36
C THR A 348 -11.00 -11.66 -10.01
N MET A 349 -10.09 -11.46 -9.06
CA MET A 349 -10.38 -10.88 -7.74
C MET A 349 -10.89 -9.44 -7.88
N LEU A 350 -10.17 -8.57 -8.62
CA LEU A 350 -10.57 -7.18 -8.87
C LEU A 350 -11.94 -7.09 -9.51
N HIS A 351 -12.20 -7.89 -10.55
CA HIS A 351 -13.47 -7.88 -11.25
C HIS A 351 -14.62 -8.23 -10.30
N ARG A 352 -14.50 -9.33 -9.55
CA ARG A 352 -15.52 -9.73 -8.57
C ARG A 352 -15.67 -8.71 -7.44
N TRP A 353 -14.58 -8.08 -7.02
CA TRP A 353 -14.58 -7.06 -5.98
C TRP A 353 -15.32 -5.80 -6.42
N PHE A 354 -15.01 -5.24 -7.60
CA PHE A 354 -15.69 -4.06 -8.11
C PHE A 354 -17.15 -4.34 -8.51
N ASP A 355 -17.45 -5.50 -9.09
CA ASP A 355 -18.82 -5.93 -9.37
C ASP A 355 -19.67 -5.95 -8.09
N TYR A 356 -19.13 -6.47 -7.00
CA TYR A 356 -19.84 -6.53 -5.72
C TYR A 356 -20.07 -5.14 -5.12
N TRP A 357 -19.03 -4.35 -4.99
CA TRP A 357 -19.09 -3.08 -4.27
C TRP A 357 -19.62 -1.90 -5.10
N LEU A 358 -19.38 -1.89 -6.41
CA LEU A 358 -19.77 -0.78 -7.27
C LEU A 358 -21.05 -1.06 -8.08
N GLN A 359 -21.24 -2.29 -8.55
CA GLN A 359 -22.44 -2.69 -9.32
C GLN A 359 -23.51 -3.34 -8.43
N GLY A 360 -23.19 -3.77 -7.20
CA GLY A 360 -24.12 -4.45 -6.30
C GLY A 360 -24.40 -5.92 -6.69
N ILE A 361 -23.48 -6.55 -7.44
CA ILE A 361 -23.64 -7.94 -7.88
C ILE A 361 -23.17 -8.88 -6.76
N HIS A 362 -24.11 -9.65 -6.20
CA HIS A 362 -23.82 -10.63 -5.14
C HIS A 362 -23.13 -11.89 -5.70
N ASN A 363 -21.85 -11.80 -5.95
CA ASN A 363 -21.02 -12.84 -6.57
C ASN A 363 -20.22 -13.72 -5.57
N GLY A 364 -20.49 -13.55 -4.28
CA GLY A 364 -19.85 -14.33 -3.22
C GLY A 364 -18.41 -13.94 -2.89
N VAL A 365 -17.86 -12.84 -3.44
CA VAL A 365 -16.47 -12.41 -3.17
C VAL A 365 -16.20 -12.18 -1.69
N MET A 366 -17.17 -11.73 -0.91
CA MET A 366 -17.06 -11.52 0.54
C MET A 366 -17.23 -12.79 1.36
N GLY A 367 -17.65 -13.90 0.76
CA GLY A 367 -17.71 -15.21 1.41
C GLY A 367 -16.35 -15.89 1.50
N GLY A 368 -16.21 -16.86 2.42
CA GLY A 368 -15.00 -17.65 2.56
C GLY A 368 -13.81 -16.91 3.19
N PRO A 369 -12.58 -17.41 3.00
CA PRO A 369 -11.36 -16.88 3.60
C PRO A 369 -11.11 -15.42 3.25
N LYS A 370 -10.62 -14.64 4.22
CA LYS A 370 -10.32 -13.23 4.00
C LYS A 370 -8.95 -13.00 3.36
N VAL A 371 -8.04 -13.95 3.51
CA VAL A 371 -6.63 -13.80 3.13
C VAL A 371 -6.26 -14.81 2.06
N ARG A 372 -5.62 -14.35 1.00
CA ARG A 372 -4.83 -15.14 0.07
C ARG A 372 -3.37 -14.78 0.30
N VAL A 373 -2.53 -15.78 0.56
CA VAL A 373 -1.11 -15.58 0.86
C VAL A 373 -0.25 -16.56 0.09
N GLU A 374 0.84 -16.07 -0.46
CA GLU A 374 1.92 -16.86 -0.99
C GLU A 374 2.95 -17.13 0.11
N ARG A 375 3.36 -18.39 0.31
CA ARG A 375 4.28 -18.81 1.36
C ARG A 375 5.61 -19.37 0.87
N ALA A 376 5.70 -19.61 -0.39
CA ALA A 376 6.90 -19.96 -1.15
C ALA A 376 6.61 -19.66 -2.61
N PRO A 377 7.61 -19.58 -3.51
CA PRO A 377 7.41 -19.26 -4.92
C PRO A 377 6.26 -20.08 -5.54
N GLN A 378 5.26 -19.40 -6.08
CA GLN A 378 4.04 -19.98 -6.69
C GLN A 378 3.19 -20.88 -5.76
N GLN A 379 3.39 -20.86 -4.43
CA GLN A 379 2.64 -21.68 -3.47
C GLN A 379 1.63 -20.85 -2.69
N TRP A 380 0.46 -20.69 -3.28
CA TRP A 380 -0.64 -19.90 -2.75
C TRP A 380 -1.51 -20.67 -1.78
N GLN A 381 -1.89 -20.04 -0.66
CA GLN A 381 -2.79 -20.56 0.35
C GLN A 381 -3.91 -19.56 0.63
N GLN A 382 -5.04 -20.10 1.12
CA GLN A 382 -6.12 -19.28 1.65
C GLN A 382 -6.27 -19.52 3.15
N GLN A 383 -6.39 -18.45 3.93
CA GLN A 383 -6.62 -18.54 5.36
C GLN A 383 -7.74 -17.62 5.83
N ALA A 384 -8.37 -17.96 6.94
CA ALA A 384 -9.58 -17.29 7.40
C ALA A 384 -9.36 -15.82 7.77
N ASP A 385 -8.22 -15.47 8.37
CA ASP A 385 -7.84 -14.11 8.78
C ASP A 385 -6.31 -13.97 8.85
N TYR A 386 -5.81 -12.75 9.08
CA TYR A 386 -4.41 -12.46 9.37
C TYR A 386 -4.32 -11.70 10.72
N PRO A 387 -3.38 -12.07 11.62
CA PRO A 387 -2.56 -13.30 11.57
C PRO A 387 -3.39 -14.59 11.46
N ALA A 388 -2.76 -15.69 11.04
CA ALA A 388 -3.43 -16.99 10.91
C ALA A 388 -4.17 -17.35 12.20
N PRO A 389 -5.40 -17.86 12.13
CA PRO A 389 -6.15 -18.22 13.32
C PRO A 389 -5.37 -19.16 14.25
N GLY A 390 -5.33 -18.80 15.54
CA GLY A 390 -4.55 -19.55 16.54
C GLY A 390 -3.07 -19.17 16.60
N ALA A 391 -2.61 -18.20 15.84
CA ALA A 391 -1.28 -17.62 16.02
C ALA A 391 -1.17 -16.99 17.41
N ARG A 392 -0.09 -17.32 18.11
CA ARG A 392 0.18 -16.83 19.47
C ARG A 392 1.67 -16.61 19.67
N PRO A 393 2.07 -15.66 20.52
CA PRO A 393 3.46 -15.40 20.81
C PRO A 393 4.12 -16.57 21.53
N VAL A 394 5.22 -17.06 20.98
CA VAL A 394 6.14 -18.01 21.63
C VAL A 394 7.36 -17.24 22.08
N ARG A 395 7.61 -17.24 23.40
CA ARG A 395 8.75 -16.53 23.97
C ARG A 395 10.01 -17.39 23.91
N LEU A 396 11.07 -16.88 23.31
CA LEU A 396 12.38 -17.51 23.20
C LEU A 396 13.42 -16.67 23.95
N SER A 397 14.30 -17.35 24.66
CA SER A 397 15.41 -16.77 25.42
C SER A 397 16.70 -16.80 24.61
N LEU A 398 17.61 -15.88 24.90
CA LEU A 398 18.90 -15.73 24.26
C LEU A 398 20.03 -16.10 25.24
N ALA A 399 21.04 -16.85 24.78
CA ALA A 399 22.24 -17.09 25.59
C ALA A 399 23.52 -16.87 24.79
N ALA A 400 24.54 -16.38 25.45
CA ALA A 400 25.83 -16.10 24.82
C ALA A 400 26.54 -17.37 24.36
N GLY A 401 27.19 -17.30 23.19
CA GLY A 401 28.12 -18.34 22.72
C GLY A 401 29.56 -18.07 23.16
N GLY A 402 30.38 -19.12 23.21
CA GLY A 402 31.78 -19.03 23.64
C GLY A 402 32.76 -18.52 22.55
N GLY A 403 32.44 -17.42 21.86
CA GLY A 403 33.30 -16.81 20.84
C GLY A 403 32.77 -16.90 19.41
N GLY A 404 31.48 -17.23 19.23
CA GLY A 404 30.78 -17.28 17.93
C GLY A 404 29.29 -17.05 18.18
N ALA A 405 28.43 -17.77 17.41
CA ALA A 405 26.98 -17.64 17.61
C ALA A 405 26.55 -18.06 19.01
N GLY A 406 25.63 -17.29 19.59
CA GLY A 406 24.86 -17.66 20.76
C GLY A 406 23.70 -18.59 20.43
N THR A 407 22.84 -18.87 21.40
CA THR A 407 21.69 -19.75 21.23
C THR A 407 20.37 -19.02 21.44
N ILE A 408 19.32 -19.49 20.72
CA ILE A 408 17.94 -19.03 20.89
C ILE A 408 17.02 -20.26 21.04
N GLY A 409 16.15 -20.25 22.07
CA GLY A 409 15.25 -21.37 22.33
C GLY A 409 14.36 -21.16 23.53
N THR A 410 13.64 -22.23 23.95
CA THR A 410 12.69 -22.20 25.05
C THR A 410 13.35 -22.27 26.44
N GLY A 411 14.66 -22.37 26.53
CA GLY A 411 15.41 -22.40 27.81
C GLY A 411 15.54 -21.02 28.46
N GLY A 412 16.36 -20.94 29.51
CA GLY A 412 16.69 -19.69 30.19
C GLY A 412 17.77 -18.89 29.45
N GLY A 413 17.64 -17.57 29.39
CA GLY A 413 18.67 -16.68 28.86
C GLY A 413 19.87 -16.53 29.81
N SER A 414 21.09 -16.34 29.26
CA SER A 414 22.28 -16.16 30.07
C SER A 414 23.40 -15.42 29.37
N GLY A 415 24.23 -14.71 30.15
CA GLY A 415 25.40 -14.00 29.68
C GLY A 415 25.10 -12.60 29.12
N THR A 416 26.14 -11.99 28.58
CA THR A 416 26.10 -10.68 27.91
C THR A 416 26.81 -10.73 26.58
N VAL A 417 26.46 -9.84 25.69
CA VAL A 417 27.20 -9.60 24.45
C VAL A 417 27.47 -8.12 24.30
N ALA A 418 28.67 -7.78 23.79
CA ALA A 418 29.05 -6.42 23.48
C ALA A 418 29.03 -6.23 21.96
N LEU A 419 28.45 -5.11 21.53
CA LEU A 419 28.37 -4.67 20.14
C LEU A 419 29.09 -3.34 19.98
N THR A 420 29.78 -3.16 18.88
CA THR A 420 30.37 -1.88 18.47
C THR A 420 29.71 -1.47 17.16
N ASP A 421 29.27 -0.23 17.08
CA ASP A 421 28.63 0.29 15.88
C ASP A 421 29.56 0.23 14.67
N ASN A 422 29.00 -0.25 13.57
CA ASN A 422 29.67 -0.31 12.26
C ASN A 422 28.67 0.16 11.19
N PRO A 423 28.73 1.45 10.79
CA PRO A 423 27.81 2.02 9.82
C PRO A 423 27.95 1.42 8.40
N ASP A 424 29.02 0.66 8.12
CA ASP A 424 29.26 0.02 6.83
C ASP A 424 28.84 -1.46 6.82
N LEU A 425 28.21 -1.96 7.89
CA LEU A 425 27.80 -3.35 7.99
C LEU A 425 26.61 -3.63 7.03
N THR A 426 26.87 -4.36 5.95
CA THR A 426 25.83 -4.78 5.01
C THR A 426 25.02 -5.96 5.57
N GLU A 427 23.78 -6.14 5.07
CA GLU A 427 22.96 -7.27 5.48
C GLU A 427 23.63 -8.62 5.19
N THR A 428 24.21 -8.78 4.01
CA THR A 428 24.98 -10.00 3.66
C THR A 428 26.09 -10.28 4.65
N GLN A 429 26.85 -9.27 5.08
CA GLN A 429 27.88 -9.43 6.11
C GLN A 429 27.31 -9.76 7.48
N ALA A 430 26.12 -9.22 7.80
CA ALA A 430 25.45 -9.45 9.08
C ALA A 430 24.92 -10.89 9.20
N VAL A 431 24.40 -11.49 8.12
CA VAL A 431 23.72 -12.80 8.18
C VAL A 431 24.47 -13.93 7.48
N GLY A 432 25.39 -13.64 6.54
CA GLY A 432 25.97 -14.63 5.64
C GLY A 432 26.96 -15.63 6.26
N ASP A 433 27.52 -15.33 7.42
CA ASP A 433 28.35 -16.27 8.20
C ASP A 433 27.90 -16.23 9.67
N PRO A 434 26.86 -17.01 10.03
CA PRO A 434 26.24 -16.91 11.34
C PRO A 434 27.17 -17.31 12.51
N ASN A 435 28.17 -18.14 12.27
CA ASN A 435 29.10 -18.62 13.30
C ASN A 435 30.34 -17.74 13.51
N ALA A 436 30.62 -16.83 12.60
CA ALA A 436 31.78 -15.94 12.73
C ALA A 436 31.66 -15.03 13.96
N ALA A 437 32.72 -14.98 14.75
CA ALA A 437 32.85 -14.03 15.85
C ALA A 437 33.05 -12.62 15.28
N ARG A 438 32.15 -11.71 15.62
CA ARG A 438 32.21 -10.29 15.20
C ARG A 438 31.86 -9.39 16.37
N SER A 439 32.42 -8.19 16.37
CA SER A 439 32.11 -7.16 17.38
C SER A 439 30.96 -6.24 16.96
N ASP A 440 30.58 -6.22 15.68
CA ASP A 440 29.55 -5.34 15.12
C ASP A 440 28.17 -5.99 15.04
N ARG A 441 28.04 -7.29 15.36
CA ARG A 441 26.78 -8.00 15.45
C ARG A 441 26.82 -9.15 16.45
N ALA A 442 25.65 -9.57 16.95
CA ALA A 442 25.47 -10.80 17.69
C ALA A 442 24.47 -11.69 16.95
N THR A 443 24.83 -12.96 16.72
CA THR A 443 23.97 -13.97 16.10
C THR A 443 23.56 -15.01 17.14
N PHE A 444 22.28 -15.41 17.13
CA PHE A 444 21.72 -16.45 17.99
C PHE A 444 21.02 -17.49 17.10
N LEU A 445 21.34 -18.77 17.28
CA LEU A 445 20.83 -19.87 16.47
C LEU A 445 20.00 -20.85 17.30
N SER A 446 18.86 -21.31 16.73
CA SER A 446 18.09 -22.41 17.29
C SER A 446 18.72 -23.77 16.97
N THR A 447 18.27 -24.84 17.62
CA THR A 447 18.41 -26.19 17.09
C THR A 447 17.70 -26.28 15.73
N ALA A 448 17.99 -27.32 14.95
CA ALA A 448 17.17 -27.67 13.81
C ALA A 448 15.71 -27.84 14.23
N LEU A 449 14.81 -27.25 13.47
CA LEU A 449 13.36 -27.35 13.71
C LEU A 449 12.94 -28.82 13.58
N SER A 450 12.24 -29.36 14.58
CA SER A 450 11.78 -30.75 14.56
C SER A 450 10.59 -31.00 13.62
N GLY A 451 9.98 -29.93 13.11
CA GLY A 451 8.88 -29.94 12.16
C GLY A 451 8.63 -28.55 11.58
N THR A 452 7.79 -28.47 10.56
CA THR A 452 7.44 -27.20 9.92
C THR A 452 6.73 -26.27 10.91
N THR A 453 7.25 -25.06 11.06
CA THR A 453 6.72 -24.02 11.96
C THR A 453 6.09 -22.89 11.14
N HIS A 454 4.81 -22.60 11.37
CA HIS A 454 4.10 -21.51 10.70
C HIS A 454 4.25 -20.22 11.49
N LEU A 455 5.05 -19.30 10.98
CA LEU A 455 5.18 -17.92 11.46
C LEU A 455 4.08 -17.07 10.83
N SER A 456 3.20 -16.46 11.63
CA SER A 456 2.14 -15.57 11.13
C SER A 456 1.88 -14.45 12.11
N GLY A 457 2.20 -13.21 11.71
CA GLY A 457 2.08 -11.99 12.52
C GLY A 457 3.40 -11.25 12.67
N THR A 458 3.48 -10.33 13.63
CA THR A 458 4.63 -9.44 13.87
C THR A 458 5.54 -9.97 14.97
N PRO A 459 6.78 -10.42 14.66
CA PRO A 459 7.76 -10.77 15.68
C PRO A 459 8.25 -9.53 16.43
N THR A 460 8.66 -9.71 17.71
CA THR A 460 9.25 -8.62 18.51
C THR A 460 10.48 -9.10 19.27
N VAL A 461 11.51 -8.26 19.32
CA VAL A 461 12.73 -8.50 20.12
C VAL A 461 12.77 -7.50 21.25
N THR A 462 12.78 -7.98 22.49
CA THR A 462 13.01 -7.12 23.66
C THR A 462 14.45 -7.29 24.12
N LEU A 463 15.19 -6.19 24.15
CA LEU A 463 16.58 -6.16 24.59
C LEU A 463 16.71 -5.36 25.89
N ARG A 464 17.48 -5.90 26.85
CA ARG A 464 17.99 -5.13 27.97
C ARG A 464 19.42 -4.73 27.62
N PHE A 465 19.65 -3.42 27.50
CA PHE A 465 20.89 -2.88 26.98
C PHE A 465 21.42 -1.70 27.81
N ARG A 466 22.69 -1.40 27.65
CA ARG A 466 23.33 -0.14 28.02
C ARG A 466 24.26 0.31 26.93
N SER A 467 24.35 1.61 26.69
CA SER A 467 25.23 2.24 25.72
C SER A 467 26.26 3.14 26.42
N ASP A 468 27.41 3.39 25.81
CA ASP A 468 28.35 4.42 26.19
C ASP A 468 28.04 5.79 25.57
N GLU A 469 27.15 5.82 24.55
CA GLU A 469 26.67 7.04 23.91
C GLU A 469 25.22 7.35 24.32
N PRO A 470 24.80 8.64 24.27
CA PRO A 470 23.46 9.06 24.69
C PRO A 470 22.35 8.60 23.76
N ASP A 471 22.70 8.17 22.54
CA ASP A 471 21.80 7.65 21.54
C ASP A 471 22.48 6.61 20.67
N THR A 472 21.70 5.64 20.14
CA THR A 472 22.16 4.60 19.23
C THR A 472 20.98 3.93 18.55
N GLU A 473 21.15 3.54 17.32
CA GLU A 473 20.24 2.66 16.61
C GLU A 473 20.39 1.22 17.11
N LEU A 474 19.31 0.46 17.11
CA LEU A 474 19.27 -0.97 17.40
C LEU A 474 18.48 -1.68 16.28
N THR A 475 19.15 -2.59 15.61
CA THR A 475 18.59 -3.39 14.50
C THR A 475 18.46 -4.85 14.89
N ALA A 476 17.37 -5.49 14.48
CA ALA A 476 17.18 -6.94 14.61
C ALA A 476 16.72 -7.54 13.27
N LYS A 477 17.34 -8.66 12.89
CA LYS A 477 16.98 -9.43 11.70
C LYS A 477 16.66 -10.87 12.09
N LEU A 478 15.51 -11.37 11.62
CA LEU A 478 15.11 -12.77 11.77
C LEU A 478 15.46 -13.52 10.49
N VAL A 479 16.14 -14.64 10.61
CA VAL A 479 16.72 -15.37 9.48
C VAL A 479 16.29 -16.83 9.52
N ASP A 480 15.93 -17.38 8.37
CA ASP A 480 15.75 -18.80 8.14
C ASP A 480 17.04 -19.37 7.53
N TYR A 481 17.79 -20.16 8.31
CA TYR A 481 18.98 -20.87 7.83
C TYR A 481 18.62 -22.29 7.43
N GLY A 482 18.71 -22.57 6.15
CA GLY A 482 18.40 -23.84 5.50
C GLY A 482 18.21 -23.61 4.00
N THR A 483 18.62 -24.58 3.19
CA THR A 483 18.56 -24.47 1.74
C THR A 483 17.11 -24.56 1.25
N ALA A 484 16.64 -23.54 0.54
CA ALA A 484 15.29 -23.49 -0.05
C ALA A 484 15.29 -22.64 -1.32
N ALA A 485 14.30 -22.88 -2.18
CA ALA A 485 13.95 -21.95 -3.25
C ALA A 485 13.25 -20.74 -2.64
N ARG A 486 13.72 -19.55 -2.95
CA ARG A 486 13.18 -18.27 -2.44
C ARG A 486 13.12 -17.22 -3.53
N ASP A 487 12.15 -16.36 -3.44
CA ASP A 487 12.02 -15.20 -4.31
C ASP A 487 13.14 -14.20 -4.06
N ASP A 488 13.78 -13.75 -5.13
CA ASP A 488 14.75 -12.67 -5.09
C ASP A 488 14.03 -11.32 -5.17
N TYR A 489 13.29 -10.98 -4.10
CA TYR A 489 12.52 -9.74 -3.98
C TYR A 489 13.34 -8.45 -4.16
N LEU A 490 14.67 -8.54 -4.29
CA LEU A 490 15.54 -7.41 -4.57
C LEU A 490 15.90 -7.28 -6.05
N ALA A 491 15.57 -8.29 -6.86
CA ALA A 491 15.78 -8.24 -8.30
C ALA A 491 14.94 -7.12 -8.94
N ASN A 492 15.41 -6.58 -10.05
CA ASN A 492 14.72 -5.61 -10.89
C ASN A 492 14.04 -4.46 -10.09
N ASP A 493 14.88 -3.67 -9.42
CA ASP A 493 14.49 -2.50 -8.62
C ASP A 493 13.50 -2.80 -7.47
N LEU A 494 13.76 -3.85 -6.70
CA LEU A 494 12.98 -4.29 -5.55
C LEU A 494 11.61 -4.88 -5.91
N SER A 495 11.39 -5.28 -7.15
CA SER A 495 10.14 -5.89 -7.58
C SER A 495 10.11 -7.41 -7.34
N GLY A 496 11.21 -8.11 -7.61
CA GLY A 496 11.28 -9.57 -7.54
C GLY A 496 10.80 -10.27 -8.81
N ILE A 497 10.47 -9.51 -9.87
CA ILE A 497 9.97 -10.04 -11.14
C ILE A 497 10.90 -9.70 -12.30
N GLU A 498 10.80 -10.46 -13.38
CA GLU A 498 11.41 -10.15 -14.69
C GLU A 498 10.38 -10.25 -15.81
N ASP A 499 10.53 -9.40 -16.84
CA ASP A 499 9.69 -9.41 -18.03
C ASP A 499 10.05 -10.54 -18.97
N LEU A 500 9.03 -11.17 -19.56
CA LEU A 500 9.14 -12.17 -20.60
C LEU A 500 8.94 -11.54 -21.99
N ASP A 501 9.38 -12.25 -23.05
CA ASP A 501 9.18 -11.81 -24.43
C ASP A 501 7.72 -11.99 -24.91
N THR A 502 6.88 -12.67 -24.16
CA THR A 502 5.45 -12.89 -24.48
C THR A 502 4.57 -11.79 -23.91
N ARG A 503 3.36 -11.67 -24.48
CA ARG A 503 2.36 -10.69 -24.03
C ARG A 503 1.00 -11.33 -23.84
N SER A 504 0.29 -10.89 -22.82
CA SER A 504 -1.13 -11.20 -22.63
C SER A 504 -1.99 -9.93 -22.66
N CYS A 505 -3.22 -10.07 -23.19
CA CYS A 505 -4.12 -8.94 -23.39
C CYS A 505 -5.29 -8.99 -22.40
N TRP A 506 -5.56 -7.85 -21.75
CA TRP A 506 -6.55 -7.70 -20.69
C TRP A 506 -7.53 -6.58 -21.04
N GLY A 507 -8.50 -6.89 -21.90
CA GLY A 507 -9.51 -5.94 -22.37
C GLY A 507 -9.47 -5.71 -23.88
N GLU A 508 -10.03 -4.58 -24.31
CA GLU A 508 -10.09 -4.16 -25.71
C GLU A 508 -9.04 -3.08 -26.00
N SER A 509 -8.25 -3.28 -27.05
CA SER A 509 -7.26 -2.30 -27.54
C SER A 509 -7.86 -1.34 -28.57
N THR A 510 -7.24 -0.18 -28.70
CA THR A 510 -7.39 0.72 -29.86
C THR A 510 -6.04 0.92 -30.54
N ALA A 511 -5.97 1.74 -31.59
CA ALA A 511 -4.71 2.07 -32.25
C ALA A 511 -3.76 2.86 -31.35
N ASP A 512 -4.31 3.62 -30.41
CA ASP A 512 -3.55 4.52 -29.52
C ASP A 512 -3.35 3.94 -28.12
N ASP A 513 -4.09 2.88 -27.76
CA ASP A 513 -4.15 2.33 -26.40
C ASP A 513 -4.19 0.79 -26.44
N SER A 514 -3.13 0.17 -25.92
CA SER A 514 -2.96 -1.28 -25.93
C SER A 514 -3.36 -1.90 -24.59
N ALA A 515 -4.23 -2.90 -24.64
CA ALA A 515 -4.55 -3.74 -23.49
C ALA A 515 -3.56 -4.91 -23.29
N CYS A 516 -2.46 -4.99 -24.08
CA CYS A 516 -1.51 -6.10 -24.06
C CYS A 516 -0.20 -5.69 -23.40
N TYR A 517 0.18 -6.42 -22.36
CA TYR A 517 1.35 -6.17 -21.50
C TYR A 517 2.30 -7.34 -21.56
N LEU A 518 3.59 -7.08 -21.39
CA LEU A 518 4.60 -8.14 -21.21
C LEU A 518 4.17 -9.07 -20.06
N ASP A 519 4.26 -10.37 -20.31
CA ASP A 519 4.12 -11.35 -19.25
C ASP A 519 5.34 -11.28 -18.35
N THR A 520 5.18 -11.67 -17.11
CA THR A 520 6.22 -11.58 -16.08
C THR A 520 6.39 -12.93 -15.38
N THR A 521 7.53 -13.13 -14.76
CA THR A 521 7.81 -14.27 -13.89
C THR A 521 8.58 -13.84 -12.64
N GLU A 522 8.42 -14.57 -11.55
CA GLU A 522 9.19 -14.38 -10.32
C GLU A 522 10.66 -14.77 -10.54
N VAL A 523 11.57 -14.02 -9.95
CA VAL A 523 12.99 -14.33 -9.93
C VAL A 523 13.28 -15.21 -8.72
N VAL A 524 13.49 -16.52 -8.93
CA VAL A 524 13.65 -17.50 -7.86
C VAL A 524 15.06 -18.06 -7.83
N HIS A 525 15.67 -18.10 -6.65
CA HIS A 525 16.98 -18.71 -6.42
C HIS A 525 16.96 -19.73 -5.29
N SER A 526 17.80 -20.77 -5.41
CA SER A 526 18.13 -21.65 -4.27
C SER A 526 19.17 -20.96 -3.42
N THR A 527 18.85 -20.72 -2.14
CA THR A 527 19.73 -20.04 -1.18
C THR A 527 19.81 -20.81 0.12
N ASP A 528 20.94 -20.70 0.83
CA ASP A 528 21.17 -21.38 2.11
C ASP A 528 20.58 -20.62 3.31
N TYR A 529 20.10 -19.41 3.10
CA TYR A 529 19.38 -18.63 4.08
C TYR A 529 18.43 -17.62 3.43
N GLY A 530 17.44 -17.17 4.19
CA GLY A 530 16.56 -16.05 3.84
C GLY A 530 16.30 -15.14 5.03
N VAL A 531 16.40 -13.82 4.84
CA VAL A 531 16.02 -12.85 5.87
C VAL A 531 14.52 -12.72 5.86
N LEU A 532 13.88 -13.26 6.90
CA LEU A 532 12.42 -13.30 7.02
C LEU A 532 11.86 -11.93 7.39
N SER A 533 12.50 -11.26 8.33
CA SER A 533 11.95 -10.03 8.90
C SER A 533 13.06 -9.14 9.46
N ARG A 534 12.83 -7.84 9.44
CA ARG A 534 13.75 -6.79 9.91
C ARG A 534 13.00 -5.84 10.82
N GLY A 535 13.71 -5.23 11.77
CA GLY A 535 13.17 -4.17 12.62
C GLY A 535 14.27 -3.28 13.14
N TRP A 536 13.94 -2.03 13.32
CA TRP A 536 14.83 -0.97 13.76
C TRP A 536 14.18 -0.18 14.88
N THR A 537 14.96 0.44 15.72
CA THR A 537 14.49 1.41 16.71
C THR A 537 15.63 2.28 17.19
N ASP A 538 15.31 3.47 17.58
CA ASP A 538 16.21 4.42 18.21
C ASP A 538 16.14 4.28 19.74
N ALA A 539 17.28 4.20 20.38
CA ALA A 539 17.39 4.08 21.84
C ALA A 539 16.77 5.28 22.58
N ALA A 540 16.80 6.46 21.98
CA ALA A 540 16.21 7.65 22.56
C ALA A 540 14.67 7.64 22.50
N HIS A 541 14.06 6.84 21.62
CA HIS A 541 12.61 6.65 21.50
C HIS A 541 12.07 5.41 22.24
N ARG A 542 12.85 4.80 23.12
CA ARG A 542 12.48 3.60 23.90
C ARG A 542 11.19 3.72 24.73
N THR A 543 10.77 4.95 25.07
CA THR A 543 9.57 5.19 25.89
C THR A 543 8.37 5.68 25.11
N GLY A 544 8.54 5.96 23.83
CA GLY A 544 7.50 6.44 22.92
C GLY A 544 8.10 7.29 21.81
N LEU A 545 7.36 7.45 20.72
CA LEU A 545 7.86 8.10 19.50
C LEU A 545 7.74 9.64 19.52
N THR A 546 6.97 10.20 20.46
CA THR A 546 6.65 11.63 20.48
C THR A 546 7.69 12.49 21.18
N ARG A 547 8.75 11.86 21.72
CA ARG A 547 9.77 12.60 22.48
C ARG A 547 11.10 11.89 22.49
N TYR A 548 12.09 12.53 21.90
CA TYR A 548 13.50 12.16 22.01
C TYR A 548 13.95 12.25 23.49
N THR A 549 14.40 11.13 24.06
CA THR A 549 14.84 11.03 25.45
C THR A 549 16.17 10.27 25.52
N PRO A 550 17.31 10.95 25.51
CA PRO A 550 18.62 10.30 25.51
C PRO A 550 18.80 9.29 26.64
N VAL A 551 19.58 8.26 26.39
CA VAL A 551 19.99 7.30 27.41
C VAL A 551 21.17 7.88 28.20
N ALA A 552 21.22 7.63 29.51
CA ALA A 552 22.40 7.95 30.30
C ALA A 552 23.47 6.87 30.07
N PRO A 553 24.70 7.24 29.65
CA PRO A 553 25.75 6.28 29.38
C PRO A 553 26.01 5.34 30.56
N GLY A 554 26.16 4.05 30.26
CA GLY A 554 26.39 2.99 31.24
C GLY A 554 25.18 2.53 32.03
N ARG A 555 24.04 3.21 31.98
CA ARG A 555 22.78 2.80 32.63
C ARG A 555 22.04 1.75 31.82
N TRP A 556 21.42 0.78 32.50
CA TRP A 556 20.61 -0.25 31.87
C TRP A 556 19.20 0.24 31.53
N TYR A 557 18.75 -0.08 30.32
CA TYR A 557 17.42 0.20 29.78
C TYR A 557 16.84 -1.05 29.14
N SER A 558 15.54 -1.05 28.88
CA SER A 558 14.88 -2.04 28.04
C SER A 558 14.22 -1.36 26.87
N ILE A 559 14.28 -2.01 25.70
CA ILE A 559 13.65 -1.55 24.47
C ILE A 559 13.04 -2.73 23.73
N THR A 560 11.95 -2.50 22.99
CA THR A 560 11.34 -3.52 22.14
C THR A 560 11.40 -3.09 20.69
N ILE A 561 12.07 -3.88 19.89
CA ILE A 561 12.14 -3.75 18.43
C ILE A 561 11.00 -4.53 17.82
N ARG A 562 10.12 -3.88 17.06
CA ARG A 562 9.09 -4.55 16.26
C ARG A 562 9.66 -4.85 14.89
N LEU A 563 9.61 -6.13 14.49
CA LEU A 563 10.02 -6.53 13.17
C LEU A 563 8.87 -6.38 12.17
N GLN A 564 9.14 -6.56 10.88
CA GLN A 564 8.09 -6.56 9.87
C GLN A 564 7.18 -7.78 10.03
N PRO A 565 5.86 -7.64 9.83
CA PRO A 565 4.92 -8.75 9.89
C PRO A 565 5.19 -9.78 8.80
N GLN A 566 4.90 -11.05 9.09
CA GLN A 566 5.20 -12.19 8.21
C GLN A 566 4.04 -13.19 8.16
N ASP A 567 3.99 -14.00 7.10
CA ASP A 567 3.21 -15.23 7.02
C ASP A 567 4.00 -16.25 6.18
N GLN A 568 4.81 -17.08 6.85
CA GLN A 568 5.76 -18.00 6.22
C GLN A 568 5.83 -19.34 6.94
N LEU A 569 6.28 -20.37 6.23
CA LEU A 569 6.56 -21.69 6.76
C LEU A 569 8.07 -21.91 6.85
N LEU A 570 8.58 -22.06 8.08
CA LEU A 570 9.95 -22.50 8.32
C LEU A 570 9.97 -24.04 8.23
N ALA A 571 10.79 -24.58 7.36
CA ALA A 571 10.82 -26.03 7.11
C ALA A 571 11.45 -26.81 8.27
N ALA A 572 11.07 -28.07 8.40
CA ALA A 572 11.76 -29.02 9.30
C ALA A 572 13.24 -29.13 8.88
N GLY A 573 14.14 -29.21 9.85
CA GLY A 573 15.59 -29.26 9.64
C GLY A 573 16.26 -27.89 9.49
N HIS A 574 15.51 -26.82 9.21
CA HIS A 574 16.06 -25.46 9.18
C HIS A 574 16.34 -24.93 10.59
N HIS A 575 17.13 -23.86 10.68
CA HIS A 575 17.45 -23.20 11.93
C HIS A 575 16.94 -21.76 11.91
N LEU A 576 16.24 -21.38 12.98
CA LEU A 576 15.89 -19.97 13.19
C LEU A 576 17.14 -19.22 13.66
N GLY A 577 17.45 -18.10 13.01
CA GLY A 577 18.48 -17.17 13.43
C GLY A 577 17.91 -15.83 13.86
N LEU A 578 18.48 -15.23 14.90
CA LEU A 578 18.28 -13.83 15.26
C LEU A 578 19.65 -13.14 15.19
N VAL A 579 19.74 -12.07 14.40
CA VAL A 579 20.90 -11.21 14.31
C VAL A 579 20.55 -9.85 14.89
N VAL A 580 21.38 -9.38 15.83
CA VAL A 580 21.26 -8.05 16.44
C VAL A 580 22.50 -7.25 16.09
N SER A 581 22.34 -6.07 15.55
CA SER A 581 23.38 -5.09 15.23
C SER A 581 22.93 -3.69 15.67
N LEU A 582 23.75 -2.68 15.44
CA LEU A 582 23.39 -1.29 15.68
C LEU A 582 22.90 -0.67 14.36
N SER A 583 23.75 -0.06 13.57
CA SER A 583 23.39 0.54 12.28
C SER A 583 22.96 -0.50 11.23
N ASP A 584 22.17 -0.05 10.25
CA ASP A 584 21.76 -0.78 9.03
C ASP A 584 21.86 0.15 7.81
N THR A 585 23.04 0.15 7.16
CA THR A 585 23.33 1.06 6.04
C THR A 585 22.43 0.88 4.81
N GLU A 586 21.74 -0.25 4.69
CA GLU A 586 20.89 -0.52 3.52
C GLU A 586 19.46 -0.03 3.68
N ASN A 587 19.01 0.21 4.92
CA ASN A 587 17.62 0.57 5.21
C ASN A 587 17.47 1.88 5.99
N THR A 588 18.52 2.33 6.68
CA THR A 588 18.50 3.53 7.51
C THR A 588 19.58 4.52 7.11
N SER A 589 19.46 5.74 7.58
CA SER A 589 20.53 6.73 7.55
C SER A 589 21.27 6.65 8.89
N PRO A 590 22.33 5.84 8.98
CA PRO A 590 22.95 5.54 10.26
C PRO A 590 23.57 6.80 10.88
N SER A 591 23.30 7.02 12.15
CA SER A 591 24.08 7.96 12.97
C SER A 591 25.37 7.25 13.34
N SER A 592 26.48 7.52 12.66
CA SER A 592 27.78 6.91 12.93
C SER A 592 28.35 7.43 14.26
N THR A 593 27.77 7.01 15.38
CA THR A 593 28.21 7.42 16.72
C THR A 593 29.44 6.64 17.18
N GLY A 594 29.69 5.45 16.58
CA GLY A 594 30.70 4.51 17.08
C GLY A 594 30.34 3.93 18.45
N ALA A 595 29.04 3.95 18.80
CA ALA A 595 28.53 3.50 20.08
C ALA A 595 28.96 2.06 20.42
N LYS A 596 29.21 1.82 21.71
CA LYS A 596 29.39 0.48 22.26
C LYS A 596 28.23 0.12 23.16
N VAL A 597 27.53 -0.92 22.75
CA VAL A 597 26.32 -1.40 23.44
C VAL A 597 26.61 -2.75 24.08
N THR A 598 26.24 -2.90 25.37
CA THR A 598 26.21 -4.20 26.03
C THR A 598 24.76 -4.65 26.17
N VAL A 599 24.46 -5.87 25.74
CA VAL A 599 23.12 -6.47 25.87
C VAL A 599 23.17 -7.55 26.96
N ASP A 600 22.24 -7.48 27.92
CA ASP A 600 22.00 -8.50 28.96
C ASP A 600 21.02 -9.55 28.44
N LEU A 601 21.53 -10.72 28.09
CA LEU A 601 20.76 -11.80 27.46
C LEU A 601 19.84 -12.52 28.45
N ALA A 602 20.14 -12.47 29.75
CA ALA A 602 19.25 -13.06 30.76
C ALA A 602 17.88 -12.34 30.83
N HIS A 603 17.84 -11.08 30.38
CA HIS A 603 16.65 -10.23 30.38
C HIS A 603 16.21 -9.82 28.96
N SER A 604 16.76 -10.49 27.94
CA SER A 604 16.42 -10.24 26.52
C SER A 604 15.68 -11.42 25.92
N THR A 605 14.73 -11.19 25.02
CA THR A 605 13.88 -12.24 24.44
C THR A 605 13.43 -11.93 23.04
N LEU A 606 13.18 -12.97 22.23
CA LEU A 606 12.40 -12.92 21.02
C LEU A 606 10.98 -13.43 21.30
N SER A 607 9.96 -12.72 20.87
CA SER A 607 8.57 -13.17 20.83
C SER A 607 8.20 -13.46 19.37
N LEU A 608 7.97 -14.74 19.06
CA LEU A 608 7.69 -15.22 17.71
C LEU A 608 6.22 -15.61 17.59
N PRO A 609 5.42 -14.97 16.72
CA PRO A 609 4.01 -15.35 16.52
C PRO A 609 3.92 -16.64 15.71
N VAL A 610 3.49 -17.74 16.35
CA VAL A 610 3.41 -19.08 15.74
C VAL A 610 1.96 -19.56 15.70
N ALA A 611 1.51 -19.96 14.51
CA ALA A 611 0.23 -20.63 14.33
C ALA A 611 0.42 -22.16 14.40
N GLY A 612 -0.31 -22.80 15.31
CA GLY A 612 -0.20 -24.25 15.53
C GLY A 612 0.93 -24.66 16.48
N ALA A 613 1.59 -25.77 16.19
CA ALA A 613 2.67 -26.30 17.02
C ALA A 613 3.98 -25.51 16.82
N THR A 614 4.70 -25.31 17.91
CA THR A 614 6.08 -24.82 17.84
C THR A 614 7.05 -26.00 17.82
N HIS A 615 8.01 -25.97 16.91
CA HIS A 615 9.03 -27.00 16.74
C HIS A 615 10.42 -26.51 17.19
N LEU A 616 10.44 -25.43 17.97
CA LEU A 616 11.63 -24.83 18.58
C LEU A 616 11.90 -25.48 19.94
N GLY A 617 13.11 -26.01 20.11
CA GLY A 617 13.54 -26.68 21.33
C GLY A 617 14.41 -25.82 22.23
N THR A 618 14.90 -26.43 23.31
CA THR A 618 15.96 -25.87 24.15
C THR A 618 17.31 -26.11 23.50
N VAL A 619 18.19 -25.11 23.49
CA VAL A 619 19.51 -25.17 22.88
C VAL A 619 20.57 -25.01 23.96
N ALA A 620 21.45 -26.02 24.09
CA ALA A 620 22.60 -25.96 25.02
C ALA A 620 23.85 -25.32 24.35
N THR A 621 24.02 -25.56 23.05
CA THR A 621 25.17 -25.06 22.26
C THR A 621 24.68 -24.67 20.88
N ALA A 622 25.18 -23.56 20.33
CA ALA A 622 24.84 -23.13 18.99
C ALA A 622 25.34 -24.14 17.93
N PRO A 623 24.50 -24.45 16.94
CA PRO A 623 24.92 -25.32 15.83
C PRO A 623 26.00 -24.64 14.98
N GLN A 624 26.88 -25.44 14.38
CA GLN A 624 27.83 -24.96 13.39
C GLN A 624 27.17 -25.07 12.00
N LEU A 625 26.88 -23.94 11.38
CA LEU A 625 26.25 -23.88 10.08
C LEU A 625 27.28 -23.46 9.03
N THR A 626 27.32 -24.19 7.93
CA THR A 626 28.05 -23.76 6.73
C THR A 626 27.01 -23.11 5.80
N VAL A 627 27.25 -21.86 5.45
CA VAL A 627 26.35 -21.05 4.63
C VAL A 627 27.15 -20.52 3.44
N THR A 628 26.64 -20.72 2.24
CA THR A 628 27.20 -20.13 1.03
C THR A 628 26.49 -18.78 0.82
N ALA A 629 27.25 -17.70 0.83
CA ALA A 629 26.68 -16.39 0.49
C ALA A 629 26.16 -16.43 -0.96
N PRO A 630 25.00 -15.85 -1.25
CA PRO A 630 24.57 -15.67 -2.63
C PRO A 630 25.63 -14.88 -3.41
N ALA A 631 25.75 -15.14 -4.71
CA ALA A 631 26.71 -14.42 -5.57
C ALA A 631 26.55 -12.91 -5.33
N THR A 632 27.69 -12.22 -5.11
CA THR A 632 27.74 -10.81 -4.78
C THR A 632 26.90 -10.00 -5.76
N ARG A 633 25.82 -9.43 -5.29
CA ARG A 633 25.05 -8.43 -6.02
C ARG A 633 25.89 -7.16 -6.20
N ALA A 634 25.73 -6.51 -7.34
CA ALA A 634 26.24 -5.16 -7.54
C ALA A 634 25.76 -4.27 -6.38
N THR A 635 26.70 -3.55 -5.76
CA THR A 635 26.43 -2.64 -4.65
C THR A 635 25.27 -1.73 -4.97
N ARG A 636 24.24 -1.74 -4.13
CA ARG A 636 23.13 -0.80 -4.22
C ARG A 636 23.69 0.62 -4.22
N SER A 637 23.24 1.44 -5.16
CA SER A 637 23.34 2.88 -5.01
C SER A 637 22.52 3.28 -3.77
N THR A 638 23.06 4.17 -2.95
CA THR A 638 22.51 4.71 -1.70
C THR A 638 20.97 4.84 -1.73
N PRO A 639 20.24 4.51 -0.63
CA PRO A 639 18.77 4.56 -0.55
C PRO A 639 18.17 5.91 -0.96
N ALA A 640 18.94 6.98 -0.85
CA ALA A 640 18.52 8.37 -1.13
C ALA A 640 18.24 8.70 -2.61
N ARG A 641 18.31 7.75 -3.55
CA ARG A 641 18.15 8.03 -4.99
C ARG A 641 17.13 7.15 -5.72
N ARG A 642 16.26 6.44 -5.02
CA ARG A 642 15.22 5.65 -5.70
C ARG A 642 13.89 6.36 -5.59
N LEU A 643 13.29 6.66 -6.75
CA LEU A 643 11.89 7.06 -6.84
C LEU A 643 11.02 5.90 -6.34
N PRO A 644 9.92 6.19 -5.63
CA PRO A 644 8.95 5.20 -5.19
C PRO A 644 8.24 4.54 -6.37
#